data_5905c5eee53f2fdafc52e936c84761f1
#
_entry.id   5905c5eee53f2fdafc52e936c84761f1
#
_cell.length_a   1.000
_cell.length_b   1.000
_cell.length_c   1.000
_cell.angle_alpha   90.00
_cell.angle_beta   90.00
_cell.angle_gamma   90.00
#
_symmetry.space_group_name_H-M   'P 1'
#
loop_
_entity.id
_entity.type
_entity.pdbx_description
1 polymer ?
#
loop_
_entity_poly.entity_id
_entity_poly.type
_entity_poly.pdbx_seq_one_letter_code
_entity_poly.pdbx_strand_id
1 'polypeptide(L)'
;MENKVRFKLHKVKKHWITIAASSLAIGASLIGLGQVGADEVKPETTAVTSPENVVSDSNLETSASLITRTEVAPTSTVVGNTSSEAVSTDTTSTNVASQPAEATATQPANETDKKGETAQSSETTIADRSAEPVTDKQNTNENKSEITEVSEHPLSGQEISITQGKFTSDDQGNWYYTKDGKNLTGWNNVEDREYYFQEDGKQVKGQFVEVNGKNYYLDDHTGMLLVNCYLDKDGKHYQIDENGVVTERTKLPTNITGGHFEANDEGEWSYITEQGEKLTGFQYVDGVELYFDKDGKQLKGQEITVDGKTYYLDQNTGALLKNSYRNWSEKQIISRYKTNYIYHTSYFNRDGKRATGLVKTAAGFIHYFDENGELLKNVAVNVGDTTYVFGEGGRLARKSFIWDKVDFTFPENVNFYYGDEKGHAVKGLQTIDGYQLYFDKNGRQAKDEIVQIDGKTYYFDKTNGRMVKNQWASVNVGGISPASKDYRSYYLGNDGAAVTGWQDIDGKHLYFTDTGIYASNGIYSINGKNYLFEKGQLVKDAYGVVDKPGSKVRLTYTYRTNADGEVLTGKQIIDGTEYIFASDGQVVDGVVRYDGKLYLVKDSKIEKNYFGAFFSKNEILGGINFTGIYGTDENGVLLEGVQRSLDGQLHYFQPEVKSVDKPTWKEIDGKRYRLTKSYRTERYAGMYTTIILTNDTLKVDDKTYTIDNEGVVTEFTAKNQFVRDDFWNWYYYDKEGKLLTGRQTIDGVQLYFDKNGKQVKGSLVDIDGKTYYFDKDSGAMWTNTTLEKDGKTYIIDENGVATEKVN
;
A
#
# COMPACT_ATOMS: atom_id res chain seq x y z
N MET A 1 -11.55 -25.27 50.58
CA MET A 1 -12.73 -26.13 50.80
C MET A 1 -13.12 -26.70 49.43
N GLU A 2 -12.74 -27.94 49.20
CA GLU A 2 -13.09 -28.67 47.99
C GLU A 2 -14.52 -29.17 48.06
N ASN A 3 -15.40 -28.68 47.20
CA ASN A 3 -16.74 -29.27 47.04
C ASN A 3 -16.65 -30.45 46.10
N LYS A 4 -16.51 -31.65 46.72
CA LYS A 4 -16.72 -32.92 46.01
C LYS A 4 -18.24 -33.12 45.82
N VAL A 5 -18.72 -32.93 44.59
CA VAL A 5 -20.06 -33.36 44.19
C VAL A 5 -20.03 -34.87 44.02
N ARG A 6 -20.64 -35.60 44.98
CA ARG A 6 -20.86 -37.06 44.89
C ARG A 6 -22.18 -37.28 44.11
N PHE A 7 -22.11 -37.80 42.91
CA PHE A 7 -23.29 -38.34 42.24
C PHE A 7 -23.60 -39.71 42.80
N LYS A 8 -24.80 -39.85 43.40
CA LYS A 8 -25.38 -41.14 43.79
C LYS A 8 -26.17 -41.67 42.60
N LEU A 9 -25.70 -42.75 41.99
CA LEU A 9 -26.45 -43.54 41.00
C LEU A 9 -27.55 -44.30 41.72
N HIS A 10 -28.82 -43.92 41.52
CA HIS A 10 -29.96 -44.73 41.93
C HIS A 10 -30.42 -45.62 40.75
N LYS A 11 -30.30 -46.92 40.93
CA LYS A 11 -30.84 -47.96 40.04
C LYS A 11 -32.37 -48.03 40.25
N VAL A 12 -33.12 -47.39 39.39
CA VAL A 12 -34.57 -47.61 39.30
C VAL A 12 -34.84 -48.30 37.98
N LYS A 13 -35.57 -49.38 38.03
CA LYS A 13 -35.86 -50.28 36.92
C LYS A 13 -36.20 -49.56 35.64
N LYS A 14 -35.38 -49.91 34.60
CA LYS A 14 -35.57 -49.61 33.20
C LYS A 14 -35.44 -48.12 32.77
N HIS A 15 -34.41 -47.90 32.04
CA HIS A 15 -34.05 -46.81 31.15
C HIS A 15 -33.14 -45.71 31.73
N TRP A 16 -31.97 -45.67 31.13
CA TRP A 16 -31.02 -44.59 31.27
C TRP A 16 -31.49 -43.42 30.40
N ILE A 17 -32.15 -42.43 31.01
CA ILE A 17 -32.57 -41.18 30.36
C ILE A 17 -31.67 -40.05 30.87
N THR A 18 -30.36 -40.17 30.76
CA THR A 18 -29.53 -39.08 31.36
C THR A 18 -28.58 -38.44 30.33
N ILE A 19 -28.49 -38.93 29.12
CA ILE A 19 -27.53 -38.44 28.17
C ILE A 19 -28.09 -37.28 27.30
N ALA A 20 -29.41 -37.25 27.08
CA ALA A 20 -30.05 -36.15 26.36
C ALA A 20 -30.15 -34.86 27.18
N ALA A 21 -30.28 -34.95 28.51
CA ALA A 21 -30.41 -33.77 29.38
C ALA A 21 -29.09 -33.04 29.61
N SER A 22 -27.96 -33.75 29.59
CA SER A 22 -26.64 -33.10 29.75
C SER A 22 -26.15 -32.36 28.51
N SER A 23 -26.50 -32.81 27.31
CA SER A 23 -26.13 -32.14 26.08
C SER A 23 -26.97 -30.89 25.80
N LEU A 24 -28.25 -30.87 26.24
CA LEU A 24 -29.08 -29.67 26.14
C LEU A 24 -28.71 -28.61 27.20
N ALA A 25 -28.28 -29.03 28.40
CA ALA A 25 -27.87 -28.09 29.44
C ALA A 25 -26.59 -27.32 29.13
N ILE A 26 -25.68 -27.90 28.34
CA ILE A 26 -24.46 -27.21 27.87
C ILE A 26 -24.79 -26.21 26.74
N GLY A 27 -25.78 -26.50 25.90
CA GLY A 27 -26.28 -25.56 24.92
C GLY A 27 -26.98 -24.34 25.51
N ALA A 28 -27.61 -24.47 26.69
CA ALA A 28 -28.28 -23.37 27.36
C ALA A 28 -27.35 -22.44 28.17
N SER A 29 -26.18 -22.96 28.57
CA SER A 29 -25.19 -22.13 29.31
C SER A 29 -24.30 -21.26 28.41
N LEU A 30 -24.35 -21.46 27.10
CA LEU A 30 -23.69 -20.59 26.09
C LEU A 30 -24.60 -19.48 25.55
N ILE A 31 -25.88 -19.50 25.93
CA ILE A 31 -26.79 -18.40 25.63
C ILE A 31 -26.78 -17.52 26.86
N GLY A 32 -25.87 -16.54 26.89
CA GLY A 32 -25.90 -15.43 27.82
C GLY A 32 -27.15 -14.59 27.56
N LEU A 33 -28.28 -15.04 28.05
CA LEU A 33 -29.44 -14.19 28.22
C LEU A 33 -29.45 -13.73 29.65
N GLY A 34 -29.15 -12.48 29.80
CA GLY A 34 -29.43 -11.76 31.04
C GLY A 34 -30.90 -11.79 31.37
N GLN A 35 -31.10 -11.88 32.64
CA GLN A 35 -32.25 -11.42 33.38
C GLN A 35 -33.60 -12.07 33.10
N VAL A 36 -34.01 -12.87 34.04
CA VAL A 36 -35.39 -12.89 34.52
C VAL A 36 -35.38 -12.95 36.04
N GLY A 37 -36.19 -12.09 36.62
CA GLY A 37 -36.77 -12.31 37.88
C GLY A 37 -36.55 -11.23 38.92
N ALA A 38 -37.45 -10.30 38.91
CA ALA A 38 -37.72 -9.46 40.05
C ALA A 38 -38.37 -10.28 41.17
N ASP A 39 -37.83 -10.16 42.34
CA ASP A 39 -38.62 -10.22 43.55
C ASP A 39 -38.20 -9.06 44.45
N GLU A 40 -39.22 -8.23 44.71
CA GLU A 40 -39.19 -7.07 45.60
C GLU A 40 -38.89 -7.52 47.05
N VAL A 41 -37.91 -6.89 47.67
CA VAL A 41 -37.94 -6.59 49.10
C VAL A 41 -37.38 -5.16 49.31
N LYS A 42 -38.19 -4.31 49.90
CA LYS A 42 -37.96 -2.91 50.22
C LYS A 42 -36.91 -2.69 51.32
N PRO A 43 -36.40 -1.47 51.45
CA PRO A 43 -35.12 -1.17 52.04
C PRO A 43 -35.16 -0.85 53.54
N GLU A 44 -34.08 -1.09 54.23
CA GLU A 44 -33.75 -0.37 55.46
C GLU A 44 -32.39 0.35 55.34
N THR A 45 -32.51 1.61 55.60
CA THR A 45 -31.47 2.61 55.75
C THR A 45 -30.59 2.38 56.96
N THR A 46 -29.26 2.45 56.78
CA THR A 46 -28.43 3.13 57.77
C THR A 46 -27.15 3.67 57.13
N ALA A 47 -26.98 4.95 57.30
CA ALA A 47 -25.76 5.69 57.02
C ALA A 47 -24.69 5.34 58.06
N VAL A 48 -23.40 5.45 57.69
CA VAL A 48 -22.34 6.11 58.46
C VAL A 48 -21.01 6.13 57.68
N THR A 49 -20.58 7.35 57.35
CA THR A 49 -19.25 8.01 57.43
C THR A 49 -17.99 7.32 56.88
N SER A 50 -17.35 8.14 56.05
CA SER A 50 -15.90 8.13 55.79
C SER A 50 -15.07 8.43 57.04
N PRO A 51 -13.79 8.10 57.05
CA PRO A 51 -12.82 9.22 57.09
C PRO A 51 -11.58 9.11 56.19
N GLU A 52 -11.10 10.28 55.93
CA GLU A 52 -9.92 10.88 55.36
C GLU A 52 -8.54 10.28 55.72
N ASN A 53 -7.61 10.60 54.77
CA ASN A 53 -6.19 11.04 54.93
C ASN A 53 -5.14 10.12 55.56
N VAL A 54 -4.00 10.06 54.81
CA VAL A 54 -2.65 10.59 55.14
C VAL A 54 -1.68 10.29 53.95
N VAL A 55 -1.21 11.28 53.25
CA VAL A 55 0.02 12.05 53.05
C VAL A 55 1.38 11.29 53.21
N SER A 56 2.23 11.35 52.21
CA SER A 56 3.58 11.98 52.13
C SER A 56 4.34 11.49 50.88
N ASP A 57 4.69 12.38 50.01
CA ASP A 57 5.91 13.17 49.81
C ASP A 57 7.12 12.37 49.28
N SER A 58 7.62 12.82 48.09
CA SER A 58 8.88 13.52 47.83
C SER A 58 9.14 13.65 46.35
N ASN A 59 9.04 14.84 45.76
CA ASN A 59 10.02 15.81 45.28
C ASN A 59 11.06 15.33 44.26
N LEU A 60 11.06 16.01 43.10
CA LEU A 60 12.06 16.98 42.56
C LEU A 60 11.62 17.39 41.13
N GLU A 61 11.13 18.62 40.96
CA GLU A 61 11.76 19.85 40.42
C GLU A 61 12.53 19.64 39.09
N THR A 62 12.39 20.42 38.04
CA THR A 62 12.21 21.85 37.73
C THR A 62 12.14 21.95 36.21
N SER A 63 11.60 22.84 35.45
CA SER A 63 11.26 24.24 35.58
C SER A 63 10.35 24.63 34.40
N ALA A 64 9.35 25.38 34.70
CA ALA A 64 8.54 26.13 33.76
C ALA A 64 9.04 27.56 33.69
N SER A 65 8.96 28.21 32.52
CA SER A 65 8.86 29.69 32.50
C SER A 65 7.76 30.11 31.54
N LEU A 66 6.74 30.66 32.18
CA LEU A 66 5.72 31.54 31.61
C LEU A 66 6.35 32.86 31.18
N ILE A 67 5.91 33.43 30.06
CA ILE A 67 5.81 34.89 29.91
C ILE A 67 4.41 35.22 29.42
N THR A 68 3.79 36.05 30.22
CA THR A 68 2.47 36.62 30.20
C THR A 68 2.31 37.73 29.15
N ARG A 69 1.11 37.75 28.65
CA ARG A 69 0.34 38.76 27.93
C ARG A 69 0.45 40.17 28.51
N THR A 70 0.54 41.17 27.61
CA THR A 70 -0.04 42.52 27.87
C THR A 70 -0.62 43.11 26.60
N GLU A 71 -1.92 43.33 26.64
CA GLU A 71 -2.67 44.21 25.76
C GLU A 71 -2.34 45.66 26.04
N VAL A 72 -2.28 46.50 24.96
CA VAL A 72 -2.71 47.89 25.03
C VAL A 72 -3.19 48.34 23.63
N ALA A 73 -4.45 48.70 23.50
CA ALA A 73 -4.92 49.72 22.59
C ALA A 73 -5.05 51.02 23.42
N PRO A 74 -4.98 52.21 22.86
CA PRO A 74 -6.08 52.82 22.17
C PRO A 74 -5.83 53.93 21.15
N THR A 75 -6.96 54.30 20.46
CA THR A 75 -7.48 55.65 20.08
C THR A 75 -6.82 56.44 18.93
N SER A 76 -7.64 56.49 17.90
CA SER A 76 -8.18 57.66 17.11
C SER A 76 -7.46 59.00 17.15
N THR A 77 -7.24 59.57 15.98
CA THR A 77 -7.69 60.97 15.69
C THR A 77 -7.85 61.17 14.19
N VAL A 78 -8.95 61.79 13.88
CA VAL A 78 -9.51 62.32 12.62
C VAL A 78 -8.81 63.65 12.24
N VAL A 79 -8.70 63.96 10.99
CA VAL A 79 -8.80 65.23 10.23
C VAL A 79 -8.45 64.94 8.80
N GLY A 80 -9.21 65.06 7.76
CA GLY A 80 -10.22 66.02 7.41
C GLY A 80 -9.89 66.69 6.10
N ASN A 81 -10.79 66.56 5.12
CA ASN A 81 -11.05 67.48 3.99
C ASN A 81 -10.00 67.63 2.87
N THR A 82 -10.33 67.76 1.61
CA THR A 82 -11.52 68.25 0.88
C THR A 82 -11.40 67.93 -0.60
N SER A 83 -12.48 67.55 -1.25
CA SER A 83 -13.14 68.02 -2.45
C SER A 83 -12.28 68.49 -3.65
N SER A 84 -12.59 68.18 -4.90
CA SER A 84 -13.77 68.56 -5.65
C SER A 84 -13.80 67.94 -7.05
N GLU A 85 -15.01 67.58 -7.46
CA GLU A 85 -15.72 67.82 -8.70
C GLU A 85 -15.04 67.47 -10.04
N ALA A 86 -15.57 66.47 -10.77
CA ALA A 86 -16.70 66.52 -11.69
C ALA A 86 -16.48 67.38 -12.94
N VAL A 87 -16.61 66.75 -14.10
CA VAL A 87 -17.51 67.15 -15.19
C VAL A 87 -17.52 66.08 -16.28
N SER A 88 -18.71 65.68 -16.62
CA SER A 88 -19.23 64.86 -17.72
C SER A 88 -19.14 65.56 -19.07
N THR A 89 -19.13 64.83 -20.15
CA THR A 89 -20.00 64.94 -21.37
C THR A 89 -19.64 63.82 -22.33
N ASP A 90 -20.53 62.85 -22.56
CA ASP A 90 -21.62 62.74 -23.51
C ASP A 90 -21.23 63.05 -24.98
N THR A 91 -21.33 62.04 -25.83
CA THR A 91 -22.20 62.00 -27.05
C THR A 91 -21.85 60.81 -27.98
N THR A 92 -22.77 59.91 -28.04
CA THR A 92 -23.66 59.43 -29.14
C THR A 92 -23.08 58.99 -30.49
N SER A 93 -23.56 57.80 -30.82
CA SER A 93 -24.10 57.31 -32.14
C SER A 93 -23.08 56.91 -33.21
N THR A 94 -23.21 55.86 -33.96
CA THR A 94 -24.37 55.19 -34.59
C THR A 94 -24.00 53.86 -35.19
N ASN A 95 -24.96 52.95 -35.15
CA ASN A 95 -25.23 51.79 -35.99
C ASN A 95 -24.57 51.71 -37.38
N VAL A 96 -24.24 50.47 -37.81
CA VAL A 96 -24.98 49.81 -38.90
C VAL A 96 -24.69 48.31 -38.92
N ALA A 97 -25.76 47.52 -38.97
CA ALA A 97 -25.89 46.10 -39.19
C ALA A 97 -25.60 45.69 -40.64
N SER A 98 -25.20 44.45 -40.83
CA SER A 98 -25.77 43.55 -41.86
C SER A 98 -25.26 42.12 -41.70
N GLN A 99 -26.13 41.22 -41.38
CA GLN A 99 -26.23 39.86 -41.88
C GLN A 99 -27.18 39.88 -43.08
N PRO A 100 -27.47 38.78 -43.87
CA PRO A 100 -27.05 37.37 -43.84
C PRO A 100 -26.77 36.76 -45.25
N ALA A 101 -26.40 35.51 -45.38
CA ALA A 101 -27.01 34.56 -46.34
C ALA A 101 -26.59 33.09 -46.13
N GLU A 102 -27.62 32.30 -46.00
CA GLU A 102 -27.71 30.85 -46.07
C GLU A 102 -27.37 30.30 -47.48
N ALA A 103 -27.02 29.01 -47.55
CA ALA A 103 -27.67 27.99 -48.34
C ALA A 103 -26.90 26.65 -48.22
N THR A 104 -27.52 25.70 -47.57
CA THR A 104 -28.23 24.47 -48.01
C THR A 104 -27.41 23.39 -48.69
N ALA A 105 -27.32 22.26 -47.97
CA ALA A 105 -27.71 20.89 -48.27
C ALA A 105 -27.24 20.22 -49.62
N THR A 106 -26.66 19.01 -49.48
CA THR A 106 -27.34 17.75 -49.87
C THR A 106 -26.39 16.57 -49.76
N GLN A 107 -26.84 15.53 -49.08
CA GLN A 107 -26.45 14.13 -49.36
C GLN A 107 -27.23 13.62 -50.58
N PRO A 108 -26.82 12.54 -51.27
CA PRO A 108 -27.18 11.18 -50.83
C PRO A 108 -26.19 10.02 -51.17
N ALA A 109 -26.27 9.04 -50.46
CA ALA A 109 -26.38 7.58 -50.49
C ALA A 109 -25.84 6.72 -51.67
N ASN A 110 -25.33 5.53 -51.24
CA ASN A 110 -25.36 4.18 -51.85
C ASN A 110 -24.45 3.90 -53.07
N GLU A 111 -23.74 2.84 -53.15
CA GLU A 111 -23.89 1.39 -52.97
C GLU A 111 -22.68 0.65 -53.53
N THR A 112 -22.33 -0.45 -52.87
CA THR A 112 -21.86 -1.77 -53.37
C THR A 112 -20.58 -1.96 -54.15
N ASP A 113 -19.86 -2.91 -53.57
CA ASP A 113 -19.31 -4.18 -54.10
C ASP A 113 -17.89 -4.26 -54.70
N LYS A 114 -17.21 -5.22 -54.05
CA LYS A 114 -16.32 -6.29 -54.56
C LYS A 114 -14.80 -6.07 -54.72
N LYS A 115 -14.17 -6.96 -53.91
CA LYS A 115 -13.04 -7.87 -54.29
C LYS A 115 -11.71 -7.30 -54.81
N GLY A 116 -10.68 -7.78 -54.09
CA GLY A 116 -9.46 -8.19 -54.80
C GLY A 116 -8.15 -7.97 -54.04
N GLU A 117 -7.70 -9.04 -53.42
CA GLU A 117 -6.32 -9.57 -53.33
C GLU A 117 -5.09 -8.67 -53.11
N THR A 118 -4.38 -9.06 -52.04
CA THR A 118 -2.92 -9.26 -51.93
C THR A 118 -1.95 -8.09 -52.13
N ALA A 119 -1.24 -7.75 -51.05
CA ALA A 119 0.20 -7.86 -50.94
C ALA A 119 0.74 -7.52 -49.57
N GLN A 120 1.63 -8.36 -49.09
CA GLN A 120 2.43 -8.29 -47.87
C GLN A 120 3.28 -7.03 -47.82
N SER A 121 3.40 -6.45 -46.62
CA SER A 121 4.68 -5.95 -46.15
C SER A 121 4.75 -6.00 -44.61
N SER A 122 5.82 -6.58 -44.17
CA SER A 122 6.28 -6.86 -42.81
C SER A 122 6.45 -5.60 -41.97
N GLU A 123 5.85 -5.59 -40.79
CA GLU A 123 6.32 -4.75 -39.68
C GLU A 123 6.44 -5.59 -38.40
N THR A 124 7.62 -5.53 -37.86
CA THR A 124 8.13 -6.21 -36.68
C THR A 124 7.51 -5.59 -35.46
N THR A 125 6.63 -6.30 -34.76
CA THR A 125 6.19 -5.96 -33.42
C THR A 125 6.94 -6.80 -32.40
N ILE A 126 7.53 -6.12 -31.44
CA ILE A 126 8.22 -6.69 -30.28
C ILE A 126 7.17 -7.36 -29.40
N ALA A 127 7.30 -8.67 -29.24
CA ALA A 127 6.43 -9.48 -28.40
C ALA A 127 6.76 -9.28 -26.91
N ASP A 128 5.73 -8.92 -26.19
CA ASP A 128 5.64 -9.01 -24.75
C ASP A 128 5.58 -10.49 -24.31
N ARG A 129 6.45 -10.88 -23.39
CA ARG A 129 6.50 -12.24 -22.84
C ARG A 129 5.46 -12.38 -21.73
N SER A 130 4.31 -12.89 -22.04
CA SER A 130 3.43 -13.50 -21.06
C SER A 130 3.80 -14.97 -20.88
N ALA A 131 4.03 -15.39 -19.65
CA ALA A 131 4.34 -16.75 -19.26
C ALA A 131 3.14 -17.67 -19.49
N GLU A 132 3.34 -18.75 -20.22
CA GLU A 132 2.41 -19.87 -20.33
C GLU A 132 2.37 -20.65 -19.01
N PRO A 133 1.20 -21.19 -18.62
CA PRO A 133 1.12 -22.09 -17.48
C PRO A 133 1.50 -23.50 -17.87
N VAL A 134 2.41 -24.06 -17.10
CA VAL A 134 2.82 -25.46 -17.12
C VAL A 134 1.60 -26.31 -16.74
N THR A 135 1.15 -27.15 -17.65
CA THR A 135 0.14 -28.17 -17.37
C THR A 135 0.81 -29.34 -16.67
N ASP A 136 0.65 -29.40 -15.36
CA ASP A 136 0.94 -30.59 -14.57
C ASP A 136 -0.34 -31.42 -14.48
N LYS A 137 -0.32 -32.62 -15.06
CA LYS A 137 -1.39 -33.60 -14.96
C LYS A 137 -1.29 -34.25 -13.58
N GLN A 138 -1.94 -33.65 -12.60
CA GLN A 138 -2.26 -34.36 -11.38
C GLN A 138 -3.69 -34.88 -11.42
N ASN A 139 -3.75 -36.17 -11.18
CA ASN A 139 -4.90 -36.98 -10.96
C ASN A 139 -5.80 -36.38 -9.88
N THR A 140 -6.80 -35.63 -10.23
CA THR A 140 -7.82 -35.15 -9.31
C THR A 140 -8.82 -36.26 -9.08
N ASN A 141 -8.63 -36.99 -7.99
CA ASN A 141 -9.77 -37.55 -7.32
C ASN A 141 -10.64 -36.38 -6.86
N GLU A 142 -11.66 -36.09 -7.61
CA GLU A 142 -12.73 -35.20 -7.19
C GLU A 142 -13.46 -35.87 -6.00
N ASN A 143 -12.99 -35.58 -4.79
CA ASN A 143 -13.89 -35.51 -3.66
C ASN A 143 -14.69 -34.22 -3.83
N LYS A 144 -15.69 -34.31 -4.67
CA LYS A 144 -16.83 -33.41 -4.64
C LYS A 144 -17.45 -33.63 -3.26
N SER A 145 -17.05 -32.81 -2.27
CA SER A 145 -17.91 -32.57 -1.12
C SER A 145 -19.19 -32.04 -1.75
N GLU A 146 -20.25 -32.87 -1.75
CA GLU A 146 -21.58 -32.36 -1.97
C GLU A 146 -21.76 -31.21 -0.99
N ILE A 147 -21.63 -29.99 -1.51
CA ILE A 147 -22.15 -28.81 -0.87
C ILE A 147 -23.65 -29.04 -0.95
N THR A 148 -24.20 -29.68 0.05
CA THR A 148 -25.64 -29.63 0.29
C THR A 148 -25.88 -28.13 0.49
N GLU A 149 -26.51 -27.48 -0.49
CA GLU A 149 -27.07 -26.14 -0.27
C GLU A 149 -27.82 -26.28 1.05
N VAL A 150 -27.33 -25.54 2.07
CA VAL A 150 -28.05 -25.42 3.34
C VAL A 150 -29.27 -24.62 2.98
N SER A 151 -30.30 -25.32 2.52
CA SER A 151 -31.55 -24.69 2.20
C SER A 151 -32.09 -24.13 3.51
N GLU A 152 -32.07 -22.79 3.59
CA GLU A 152 -32.82 -22.09 4.60
C GLU A 152 -34.27 -22.48 4.36
N HIS A 153 -34.80 -23.28 5.26
CA HIS A 153 -36.13 -23.84 5.07
C HIS A 153 -37.14 -22.89 5.73
N PRO A 154 -37.85 -22.08 4.98
CA PRO A 154 -38.89 -21.27 5.55
C PRO A 154 -40.19 -22.10 5.55
N LEU A 155 -40.40 -22.95 6.54
CA LEU A 155 -41.74 -23.44 6.81
C LEU A 155 -42.69 -22.28 7.04
N SER A 156 -42.19 -21.19 7.59
CA SER A 156 -42.91 -19.92 7.76
C SER A 156 -43.16 -19.18 6.45
N GLY A 157 -42.52 -19.55 5.34
CA GLY A 157 -42.49 -18.71 4.13
C GLY A 157 -41.82 -17.36 4.31
N GLN A 158 -41.16 -17.15 5.42
CA GLN A 158 -40.42 -15.91 5.75
C GLN A 158 -38.92 -16.19 5.61
N GLU A 159 -38.30 -15.62 4.59
CA GLU A 159 -36.86 -15.62 4.43
C GLU A 159 -36.16 -14.73 5.47
N ILE A 160 -36.93 -13.89 6.17
CA ILE A 160 -36.48 -12.86 7.11
C ILE A 160 -36.84 -13.26 8.53
N SER A 161 -35.83 -13.32 9.39
CA SER A 161 -36.03 -13.56 10.83
C SER A 161 -36.77 -12.42 11.51
N ILE A 162 -37.81 -12.76 12.25
CA ILE A 162 -38.59 -11.79 13.08
C ILE A 162 -37.76 -11.45 14.31
N THR A 163 -37.34 -10.20 14.41
CA THR A 163 -36.66 -9.63 15.57
C THR A 163 -37.51 -8.52 16.18
N GLN A 164 -37.18 -8.04 17.36
CA GLN A 164 -37.86 -6.93 18.05
C GLN A 164 -39.23 -7.26 18.66
N GLY A 165 -39.56 -8.53 18.78
CA GLY A 165 -40.64 -9.00 19.63
C GLY A 165 -40.14 -9.53 20.97
N LYS A 166 -41.00 -10.17 21.73
CA LYS A 166 -40.62 -10.82 23.00
C LYS A 166 -41.48 -12.06 23.25
N PHE A 167 -40.84 -13.08 23.83
CA PHE A 167 -41.55 -14.20 24.39
C PHE A 167 -42.20 -13.78 25.72
N THR A 168 -43.43 -14.17 25.92
CA THR A 168 -44.21 -13.99 27.16
C THR A 168 -44.95 -15.28 27.52
N SER A 169 -45.17 -15.55 28.80
CA SER A 169 -46.01 -16.69 29.24
C SER A 169 -47.22 -16.17 29.95
N ASP A 170 -48.32 -16.96 29.87
CA ASP A 170 -49.51 -16.76 30.68
C ASP A 170 -49.40 -17.52 32.02
N ASP A 171 -50.39 -17.37 32.88
CA ASP A 171 -50.45 -18.04 34.17
C ASP A 171 -50.68 -19.58 34.08
N GLN A 172 -51.01 -20.08 32.89
CA GLN A 172 -51.13 -21.50 32.58
C GLN A 172 -49.83 -22.10 32.04
N GLY A 173 -48.79 -21.30 31.88
CA GLY A 173 -47.50 -21.70 31.35
C GLY A 173 -47.44 -21.80 29.81
N ASN A 174 -48.47 -21.28 29.12
CA ASN A 174 -48.41 -21.19 27.65
C ASN A 174 -47.48 -20.03 27.21
N TRP A 175 -46.71 -20.23 26.21
CA TRP A 175 -45.82 -19.26 25.67
C TRP A 175 -46.34 -18.64 24.39
N TYR A 176 -46.08 -17.35 24.21
CA TYR A 176 -46.45 -16.54 23.05
C TYR A 176 -45.26 -15.71 22.59
N TYR A 177 -45.17 -15.38 21.33
CA TYR A 177 -44.24 -14.36 20.85
C TYR A 177 -45.03 -13.18 20.30
N THR A 178 -44.88 -12.04 20.94
CA THR A 178 -45.60 -10.82 20.61
C THR A 178 -44.68 -9.83 19.94
N LYS A 179 -45.10 -9.35 18.75
CA LYS A 179 -44.48 -8.27 18.03
C LYS A 179 -45.54 -7.25 17.65
N ASP A 180 -45.24 -5.95 17.84
CA ASP A 180 -46.14 -4.83 17.50
C ASP A 180 -47.57 -5.01 18.12
N GLY A 181 -47.62 -5.56 19.36
CA GLY A 181 -48.85 -5.81 20.08
C GLY A 181 -49.68 -7.00 19.60
N LYS A 182 -49.18 -7.81 18.68
CA LYS A 182 -49.87 -8.99 18.14
C LYS A 182 -49.05 -10.25 18.38
N ASN A 183 -49.73 -11.32 18.81
CA ASN A 183 -49.13 -12.64 18.90
C ASN A 183 -48.95 -13.24 17.52
N LEU A 184 -47.83 -13.93 17.32
CA LEU A 184 -47.57 -14.67 16.10
C LEU A 184 -48.44 -15.95 16.06
N THR A 185 -48.80 -16.39 14.86
CA THR A 185 -49.54 -17.64 14.59
C THR A 185 -48.92 -18.37 13.41
N GLY A 186 -49.08 -19.69 13.37
CA GLY A 186 -48.48 -20.55 12.33
C GLY A 186 -46.95 -20.67 12.45
N TRP A 187 -46.31 -21.00 11.34
CA TRP A 187 -44.87 -21.09 11.27
C TRP A 187 -44.22 -19.68 11.22
N ASN A 188 -43.25 -19.49 12.05
CA ASN A 188 -42.52 -18.22 12.07
C ASN A 188 -41.04 -18.45 12.37
N ASN A 189 -40.14 -17.78 11.62
CA ASN A 189 -38.73 -17.65 11.93
C ASN A 189 -38.54 -16.50 12.92
N VAL A 190 -38.16 -16.82 14.15
CA VAL A 190 -37.92 -15.87 15.21
C VAL A 190 -36.48 -15.99 15.69
N GLU A 191 -35.72 -14.90 15.61
CA GLU A 191 -34.31 -14.90 16.02
C GLU A 191 -33.52 -16.07 15.43
N ASP A 192 -33.66 -16.29 14.11
CA ASP A 192 -33.05 -17.33 13.31
C ASP A 192 -33.43 -18.78 13.66
N ARG A 193 -34.58 -18.96 14.26
CA ARG A 193 -35.13 -20.28 14.63
C ARG A 193 -36.57 -20.40 14.22
N GLU A 194 -36.95 -21.56 13.75
CA GLU A 194 -38.32 -21.86 13.38
C GLU A 194 -39.12 -22.29 14.58
N TYR A 195 -40.29 -21.71 14.74
CA TYR A 195 -41.29 -22.00 15.74
C TYR A 195 -42.64 -22.15 15.10
N TYR A 196 -43.52 -22.89 15.75
CA TYR A 196 -44.92 -22.98 15.38
C TYR A 196 -45.82 -22.50 16.50
N PHE A 197 -46.73 -21.58 16.18
CA PHE A 197 -47.72 -21.04 17.09
C PHE A 197 -49.11 -21.46 16.59
N GLN A 198 -49.98 -21.91 17.50
CA GLN A 198 -51.35 -22.26 17.19
C GLN A 198 -52.14 -21.01 16.74
N GLU A 199 -53.37 -21.20 16.29
CA GLU A 199 -54.26 -20.13 15.84
C GLU A 199 -54.54 -19.08 16.96
N ASP A 200 -54.52 -19.53 18.20
CA ASP A 200 -54.67 -18.67 19.39
C ASP A 200 -53.36 -17.98 19.82
N GLY A 201 -52.30 -18.22 19.10
CA GLY A 201 -50.96 -17.68 19.35
C GLY A 201 -50.10 -18.49 20.33
N LYS A 202 -50.57 -19.62 20.85
CA LYS A 202 -49.79 -20.47 21.74
C LYS A 202 -48.66 -21.16 21.05
N GLN A 203 -47.44 -21.09 21.59
CA GLN A 203 -46.30 -21.82 21.08
C GLN A 203 -46.47 -23.33 21.26
N VAL A 204 -46.24 -24.11 20.21
CA VAL A 204 -46.20 -25.56 20.29
C VAL A 204 -44.85 -26.02 20.83
N LYS A 205 -44.86 -26.93 21.80
CA LYS A 205 -43.65 -27.57 22.37
C LYS A 205 -43.93 -29.08 22.58
N GLY A 206 -42.89 -29.91 22.33
CA GLY A 206 -42.94 -31.32 22.59
C GLY A 206 -43.89 -32.11 21.70
N GLN A 207 -44.28 -31.61 20.54
CA GLN A 207 -45.31 -32.17 19.70
C GLN A 207 -44.89 -32.25 18.23
N PHE A 208 -45.48 -33.19 17.51
CA PHE A 208 -45.42 -33.24 16.05
C PHE A 208 -46.43 -32.28 15.45
N VAL A 209 -46.04 -31.61 14.39
CA VAL A 209 -46.89 -30.76 13.57
C VAL A 209 -46.80 -31.25 12.14
N GLU A 210 -47.94 -31.55 11.51
CA GLU A 210 -48.01 -31.95 10.11
C GLU A 210 -48.31 -30.74 9.21
N VAL A 211 -47.46 -30.53 8.20
CA VAL A 211 -47.64 -29.51 7.18
C VAL A 211 -47.36 -30.11 5.79
N ASN A 212 -48.29 -29.96 4.90
CA ASN A 212 -48.16 -30.45 3.52
C ASN A 212 -47.76 -31.94 3.44
N GLY A 213 -48.30 -32.78 4.35
CA GLY A 213 -48.03 -34.24 4.40
C GLY A 213 -46.64 -34.60 4.95
N LYS A 214 -45.94 -33.66 5.55
CA LYS A 214 -44.67 -33.90 6.22
C LYS A 214 -44.81 -33.60 7.72
N ASN A 215 -44.20 -34.44 8.55
CA ASN A 215 -44.19 -34.26 9.99
C ASN A 215 -42.90 -33.52 10.42
N TYR A 216 -43.07 -32.64 11.36
CA TYR A 216 -42.05 -31.82 12.00
C TYR A 216 -42.16 -31.95 13.51
N TYR A 217 -41.07 -31.79 14.26
CA TYR A 217 -41.11 -31.88 15.71
C TYR A 217 -40.53 -30.63 16.37
N LEU A 218 -41.35 -30.05 17.27
CA LEU A 218 -40.97 -28.88 18.06
C LEU A 218 -40.38 -29.37 19.39
N ASP A 219 -39.19 -28.90 19.75
CA ASP A 219 -38.47 -29.29 20.95
C ASP A 219 -39.28 -29.15 22.24
N ASP A 220 -39.17 -30.09 23.13
CA ASP A 220 -39.96 -30.19 24.35
C ASP A 220 -39.81 -28.99 25.28
N HIS A 221 -38.63 -28.37 25.30
CA HIS A 221 -38.29 -27.27 26.24
C HIS A 221 -38.37 -25.92 25.57
N THR A 222 -37.76 -25.78 24.42
CA THR A 222 -37.64 -24.53 23.73
C THR A 222 -38.75 -24.24 22.76
N GLY A 223 -39.39 -25.27 22.20
CA GLY A 223 -40.40 -25.21 21.16
C GLY A 223 -39.81 -24.86 19.79
N MET A 224 -38.50 -24.95 19.62
CA MET A 224 -37.82 -24.77 18.34
C MET A 224 -38.03 -26.01 17.47
N LEU A 225 -38.08 -25.80 16.15
CA LEU A 225 -38.01 -26.92 15.21
C LEU A 225 -36.69 -27.65 15.37
N LEU A 226 -36.76 -28.97 15.62
CA LEU A 226 -35.56 -29.82 15.57
C LEU A 226 -35.13 -30.08 14.14
N VAL A 227 -33.87 -30.03 13.88
CA VAL A 227 -33.22 -30.32 12.58
C VAL A 227 -31.94 -31.13 12.80
N ASN A 228 -31.56 -31.92 11.79
CA ASN A 228 -30.27 -32.65 11.78
C ASN A 228 -30.01 -33.51 13.04
N CYS A 229 -31.05 -34.15 13.61
CA CYS A 229 -30.90 -34.93 14.83
C CYS A 229 -31.66 -36.28 14.78
N TYR A 230 -31.44 -37.09 15.78
CA TYR A 230 -32.26 -38.25 16.12
C TYR A 230 -33.18 -37.92 17.29
N LEU A 231 -34.40 -38.40 17.24
CA LEU A 231 -35.39 -38.19 18.28
C LEU A 231 -35.98 -39.56 18.69
N ASP A 232 -35.95 -39.83 20.00
CA ASP A 232 -36.66 -40.96 20.59
C ASP A 232 -37.87 -40.42 21.32
N LYS A 233 -39.08 -40.78 20.84
CA LYS A 233 -40.34 -40.28 21.38
C LYS A 233 -41.38 -41.36 21.37
N ASP A 234 -42.02 -41.54 22.52
CA ASP A 234 -43.16 -42.48 22.70
C ASP A 234 -42.82 -43.93 22.25
N GLY A 235 -41.57 -44.36 22.51
CA GLY A 235 -41.09 -45.70 22.20
C GLY A 235 -40.76 -45.93 20.71
N LYS A 236 -40.80 -44.90 19.91
CA LYS A 236 -40.39 -44.88 18.51
C LYS A 236 -39.14 -44.07 18.31
N HIS A 237 -38.42 -44.39 17.24
CA HIS A 237 -37.18 -43.77 16.88
C HIS A 237 -37.34 -43.01 15.57
N TYR A 238 -36.92 -41.75 15.53
CA TYR A 238 -37.05 -40.88 14.35
C TYR A 238 -35.69 -40.31 13.93
N GLN A 239 -35.55 -40.08 12.66
CA GLN A 239 -34.53 -39.27 12.08
C GLN A 239 -35.17 -37.97 11.61
N ILE A 240 -34.57 -36.84 11.97
CA ILE A 240 -34.97 -35.53 11.54
C ILE A 240 -33.88 -35.00 10.58
N ASP A 241 -34.27 -34.64 9.37
CA ASP A 241 -33.34 -34.15 8.37
C ASP A 241 -32.96 -32.67 8.59
N GLU A 242 -32.17 -32.10 7.69
CA GLU A 242 -31.72 -30.70 7.74
C GLU A 242 -32.87 -29.69 7.59
N ASN A 243 -33.98 -30.14 6.99
CA ASN A 243 -35.20 -29.37 6.78
C ASN A 243 -36.22 -29.56 7.93
N GLY A 244 -35.89 -30.34 8.94
CA GLY A 244 -36.79 -30.65 10.03
C GLY A 244 -37.83 -31.75 9.73
N VAL A 245 -37.78 -32.37 8.55
CA VAL A 245 -38.72 -33.42 8.21
C VAL A 245 -38.41 -34.66 9.02
N VAL A 246 -39.42 -35.15 9.70
CA VAL A 246 -39.33 -36.32 10.59
C VAL A 246 -39.66 -37.62 9.81
N THR A 247 -38.77 -38.60 9.90
CA THR A 247 -38.96 -39.95 9.35
C THR A 247 -38.72 -40.99 10.44
N GLU A 248 -39.62 -42.00 10.57
CA GLU A 248 -39.44 -43.10 11.50
C GLU A 248 -38.30 -44.03 11.07
N ARG A 249 -37.41 -44.36 12.00
CA ARG A 249 -36.27 -45.29 11.78
C ARG A 249 -36.68 -46.69 12.12
N THR A 250 -36.76 -47.54 11.11
CA THR A 250 -37.07 -48.98 11.27
C THR A 250 -35.83 -49.85 11.50
N LYS A 251 -34.63 -49.36 11.12
CA LYS A 251 -33.35 -50.02 11.36
C LYS A 251 -32.55 -49.24 12.43
N LEU A 252 -32.42 -49.87 13.60
CA LEU A 252 -31.55 -49.38 14.68
C LEU A 252 -30.26 -50.20 14.70
N PRO A 253 -29.17 -49.65 15.21
CA PRO A 253 -27.99 -50.44 15.58
C PRO A 253 -28.40 -51.55 16.56
N THR A 254 -27.79 -52.74 16.41
CA THR A 254 -28.00 -53.83 17.38
C THR A 254 -27.51 -53.40 18.73
N ASN A 255 -28.42 -53.35 19.72
CA ASN A 255 -28.02 -53.04 21.09
C ASN A 255 -27.50 -54.29 21.76
N ILE A 256 -26.20 -54.28 22.14
CA ILE A 256 -25.54 -55.37 22.84
C ILE A 256 -25.81 -55.18 24.33
N THR A 257 -26.40 -56.20 24.96
CA THR A 257 -26.75 -56.22 26.38
C THR A 257 -26.29 -57.53 26.99
N GLY A 258 -26.28 -57.65 28.33
CA GLY A 258 -25.99 -58.84 29.04
C GLY A 258 -24.54 -59.18 29.34
N GLY A 259 -23.60 -58.48 28.68
CA GLY A 259 -22.17 -58.54 28.96
C GLY A 259 -21.79 -57.65 30.16
N HIS A 260 -20.50 -57.44 30.36
CA HIS A 260 -19.98 -56.58 31.42
C HIS A 260 -18.66 -55.90 31.00
N PHE A 261 -18.39 -54.77 31.62
CA PHE A 261 -17.08 -54.09 31.48
C PHE A 261 -16.08 -54.72 32.44
N GLU A 262 -14.88 -55.01 31.93
CA GLU A 262 -13.76 -55.55 32.70
C GLU A 262 -12.56 -54.66 32.47
N ALA A 263 -11.81 -54.35 33.56
CA ALA A 263 -10.57 -53.60 33.47
C ALA A 263 -9.35 -54.54 33.59
N ASN A 264 -8.36 -54.37 32.78
CA ASN A 264 -7.06 -55.03 32.96
C ASN A 264 -6.21 -54.37 34.09
N ASP A 265 -5.10 -54.92 34.40
CA ASP A 265 -4.18 -54.43 35.44
C ASP A 265 -3.62 -53.01 35.15
N GLU A 266 -3.70 -52.57 33.90
CA GLU A 266 -3.29 -51.26 33.45
C GLU A 266 -4.43 -50.21 33.54
N GLY A 267 -5.64 -50.67 33.99
CA GLY A 267 -6.84 -49.83 34.13
C GLY A 267 -7.54 -49.57 32.79
N GLU A 268 -7.26 -50.36 31.77
CA GLU A 268 -7.90 -50.27 30.46
C GLU A 268 -9.16 -51.11 30.44
N TRP A 269 -10.26 -50.54 29.97
CA TRP A 269 -11.58 -51.19 29.97
C TRP A 269 -11.88 -51.89 28.65
N SER A 270 -12.42 -53.11 28.73
CA SER A 270 -12.99 -53.85 27.63
C SER A 270 -14.44 -54.23 27.96
N TYR A 271 -15.26 -54.42 26.98
CA TYR A 271 -16.57 -55.04 27.18
C TYR A 271 -16.54 -56.50 26.74
N ILE A 272 -16.90 -57.39 27.67
CA ILE A 272 -16.95 -58.83 27.44
C ILE A 272 -18.43 -59.20 27.24
N THR A 273 -18.74 -59.81 26.10
CA THR A 273 -20.09 -60.30 25.79
C THR A 273 -20.48 -61.53 26.66
N GLU A 274 -21.75 -61.89 26.66
CA GLU A 274 -22.18 -63.14 27.33
C GLU A 274 -21.46 -64.39 26.82
N GLN A 275 -20.92 -64.30 25.56
CA GLN A 275 -20.18 -65.43 24.97
C GLN A 275 -18.68 -65.36 25.29
N GLY A 276 -18.24 -64.35 26.05
CA GLY A 276 -16.86 -64.17 26.43
C GLY A 276 -15.95 -63.50 25.39
N GLU A 277 -16.55 -62.84 24.39
CA GLU A 277 -15.83 -62.14 23.31
C GLU A 277 -15.64 -60.65 23.65
N LYS A 278 -14.46 -60.07 23.29
CA LYS A 278 -14.25 -58.64 23.35
C LYS A 278 -14.84 -57.94 22.15
N LEU A 279 -15.50 -56.82 22.39
CA LEU A 279 -16.02 -55.96 21.33
C LEU A 279 -14.88 -55.14 20.68
N THR A 280 -15.01 -54.87 19.38
CA THR A 280 -14.10 -53.98 18.62
C THR A 280 -14.87 -53.05 17.70
N GLY A 281 -14.28 -51.92 17.32
CA GLY A 281 -14.93 -50.90 16.47
C GLY A 281 -16.08 -50.16 17.16
N PHE A 282 -16.96 -49.53 16.40
CA PHE A 282 -18.18 -48.90 16.90
C PHE A 282 -19.20 -49.96 17.34
N GLN A 283 -19.65 -49.87 18.57
CA GLN A 283 -20.63 -50.76 19.15
C GLN A 283 -21.69 -50.00 19.94
N TYR A 284 -22.93 -50.44 19.84
CA TYR A 284 -24.02 -49.87 20.62
C TYR A 284 -24.30 -50.80 21.81
N VAL A 285 -23.79 -50.38 22.99
CA VAL A 285 -23.76 -51.18 24.20
C VAL A 285 -24.63 -50.52 25.28
N ASP A 286 -25.61 -51.24 25.82
CA ASP A 286 -26.56 -50.78 26.81
C ASP A 286 -27.19 -49.40 26.47
N GLY A 287 -27.48 -49.18 25.19
CA GLY A 287 -28.06 -47.93 24.72
C GLY A 287 -27.06 -46.80 24.45
N VAL A 288 -25.75 -47.07 24.53
CA VAL A 288 -24.70 -46.07 24.31
C VAL A 288 -23.79 -46.50 23.15
N GLU A 289 -23.48 -45.62 22.24
CA GLU A 289 -22.51 -45.89 21.17
C GLU A 289 -21.10 -45.63 21.67
N LEU A 290 -20.28 -46.69 21.66
CA LEU A 290 -18.91 -46.72 22.16
C LEU A 290 -17.97 -47.15 21.04
N TYR A 291 -16.69 -46.90 21.23
CA TYR A 291 -15.65 -47.40 20.33
C TYR A 291 -14.60 -48.16 21.12
N PHE A 292 -14.28 -49.35 20.60
CA PHE A 292 -13.26 -50.22 21.08
C PHE A 292 -12.16 -50.34 20.02
N ASP A 293 -10.90 -50.31 20.40
CA ASP A 293 -9.81 -50.49 19.45
C ASP A 293 -9.72 -51.95 18.96
N LYS A 294 -8.72 -52.24 18.13
CA LYS A 294 -8.49 -53.59 17.59
C LYS A 294 -8.22 -54.65 18.68
N ASP A 295 -7.76 -54.24 19.86
CA ASP A 295 -7.43 -55.12 20.98
C ASP A 295 -8.59 -55.22 21.99
N GLY A 296 -9.72 -54.56 21.66
CA GLY A 296 -10.95 -54.54 22.47
C GLY A 296 -10.92 -53.53 23.60
N LYS A 297 -9.96 -52.62 23.64
CA LYS A 297 -9.88 -51.54 24.63
C LYS A 297 -10.86 -50.43 24.32
N GLN A 298 -11.69 -50.05 25.29
CA GLN A 298 -12.57 -48.88 25.17
C GLN A 298 -11.77 -47.58 25.11
N LEU A 299 -11.95 -46.78 24.08
CA LEU A 299 -11.30 -45.47 23.97
C LEU A 299 -12.21 -44.40 24.61
N LYS A 300 -11.55 -43.45 25.36
CA LYS A 300 -12.23 -42.35 26.08
C LYS A 300 -11.39 -41.07 25.97
N GLY A 301 -12.06 -39.92 25.98
CA GLY A 301 -11.42 -38.62 26.11
C GLY A 301 -10.55 -38.20 24.92
N GLN A 302 -10.70 -38.84 23.76
CA GLN A 302 -9.82 -38.59 22.60
C GLN A 302 -10.59 -38.56 21.29
N GLU A 303 -9.95 -37.98 20.31
CA GLU A 303 -10.41 -38.09 18.93
C GLU A 303 -9.88 -39.36 18.28
N ILE A 304 -10.71 -39.92 17.42
CA ILE A 304 -10.34 -41.09 16.60
C ILE A 304 -10.69 -40.79 15.14
N THR A 305 -9.95 -41.38 14.23
CA THR A 305 -10.23 -41.30 12.80
C THR A 305 -10.57 -42.71 12.28
N VAL A 306 -11.79 -42.86 11.76
CA VAL A 306 -12.27 -44.12 11.18
C VAL A 306 -12.79 -43.79 9.78
N ASP A 307 -12.32 -44.48 8.77
CA ASP A 307 -12.69 -44.29 7.36
C ASP A 307 -12.55 -42.82 6.90
N GLY A 308 -11.43 -42.14 7.31
CA GLY A 308 -11.16 -40.77 6.98
C GLY A 308 -12.06 -39.73 7.67
N LYS A 309 -12.90 -40.12 8.63
CA LYS A 309 -13.79 -39.24 9.39
C LYS A 309 -13.37 -39.19 10.86
N THR A 310 -13.39 -38.01 11.44
CA THR A 310 -12.99 -37.79 12.84
C THR A 310 -14.19 -37.79 13.75
N TYR A 311 -14.06 -38.49 14.88
CA TYR A 311 -15.06 -38.64 15.94
C TYR A 311 -14.41 -38.31 17.29
N TYR A 312 -15.22 -37.91 18.26
CA TYR A 312 -14.75 -37.70 19.64
C TYR A 312 -15.51 -38.58 20.62
N LEU A 313 -14.73 -39.20 21.48
CA LEU A 313 -15.25 -40.07 22.54
C LEU A 313 -15.22 -39.34 23.86
N ASP A 314 -16.36 -39.27 24.57
CA ASP A 314 -16.46 -38.54 25.84
C ASP A 314 -15.42 -39.03 26.87
N GLN A 315 -14.85 -38.06 27.59
CA GLN A 315 -13.73 -38.29 28.51
C GLN A 315 -14.11 -39.26 29.66
N ASN A 316 -15.34 -39.23 30.12
CA ASN A 316 -15.78 -39.97 31.31
C ASN A 316 -16.42 -41.31 30.92
N THR A 317 -17.29 -41.26 29.96
CA THR A 317 -18.11 -42.40 29.56
C THR A 317 -17.57 -43.18 28.37
N GLY A 318 -16.79 -42.53 27.51
CA GLY A 318 -16.36 -43.06 26.22
C GLY A 318 -17.48 -43.02 25.16
N ALA A 319 -18.63 -42.41 25.47
CA ALA A 319 -19.75 -42.29 24.55
C ALA A 319 -19.35 -41.44 23.32
N LEU A 320 -19.80 -41.86 22.13
CA LEU A 320 -19.64 -41.08 20.91
C LEU A 320 -20.36 -39.73 21.04
N LEU A 321 -19.62 -38.64 20.93
CA LEU A 321 -20.19 -37.30 20.99
C LEU A 321 -21.00 -37.01 19.72
N LYS A 322 -22.26 -36.64 19.89
CA LYS A 322 -23.21 -36.37 18.80
C LYS A 322 -23.99 -35.08 19.06
N ASN A 323 -24.31 -34.34 18.02
CA ASN A 323 -25.05 -33.06 18.06
C ASN A 323 -24.52 -32.08 19.12
N SER A 324 -23.22 -32.05 19.29
CA SER A 324 -22.61 -31.34 20.42
C SER A 324 -21.34 -30.66 20.03
N TYR A 325 -21.08 -29.53 20.70
CA TYR A 325 -19.81 -28.83 20.58
C TYR A 325 -18.81 -29.40 21.55
N ARG A 326 -17.57 -29.51 21.10
CA ARG A 326 -16.41 -29.74 21.96
C ARG A 326 -15.59 -28.47 22.01
N ASN A 327 -15.35 -28.00 23.23
CA ASN A 327 -14.48 -26.86 23.48
C ASN A 327 -13.23 -27.34 24.21
N TRP A 328 -12.07 -26.89 23.77
CA TRP A 328 -10.80 -27.17 24.45
C TRP A 328 -9.85 -25.99 24.29
N SER A 329 -8.77 -25.98 25.04
CA SER A 329 -7.76 -24.95 24.91
C SER A 329 -6.36 -25.55 24.90
N GLU A 330 -5.52 -24.93 24.09
CA GLU A 330 -4.09 -25.23 24.06
C GLU A 330 -3.30 -24.12 24.75
N LYS A 331 -2.31 -24.57 25.53
CA LYS A 331 -1.41 -23.65 26.21
C LYS A 331 -0.24 -23.29 25.31
N GLN A 332 -0.17 -22.01 24.87
CA GLN A 332 0.93 -21.47 24.08
C GLN A 332 1.87 -20.66 24.99
N ILE A 333 3.13 -21.10 25.09
CA ILE A 333 4.15 -20.35 25.82
C ILE A 333 4.79 -19.35 24.88
N ILE A 334 4.43 -18.08 25.01
CA ILE A 334 4.97 -16.97 24.20
C ILE A 334 6.37 -16.56 24.70
N SER A 335 6.57 -16.56 26.03
CA SER A 335 7.84 -16.25 26.66
C SER A 335 7.90 -16.87 28.07
N ARG A 336 9.09 -16.79 28.74
CA ARG A 336 9.26 -17.27 30.13
C ARG A 336 8.20 -16.71 31.11
N TYR A 337 7.60 -15.54 30.80
CA TYR A 337 6.65 -14.86 31.68
C TYR A 337 5.25 -14.69 31.08
N LYS A 338 5.02 -15.14 29.84
CA LYS A 338 3.73 -14.95 29.16
C LYS A 338 3.23 -16.26 28.56
N THR A 339 2.12 -16.72 29.09
CA THR A 339 1.35 -17.85 28.56
C THR A 339 0.08 -17.32 27.94
N ASN A 340 -0.27 -17.80 26.76
CA ASN A 340 -1.55 -17.59 26.11
C ASN A 340 -2.31 -18.92 26.07
N TYR A 341 -3.64 -18.85 26.04
CA TYR A 341 -4.49 -20.01 25.78
C TYR A 341 -5.23 -19.77 24.46
N ILE A 342 -5.06 -20.68 23.53
CA ILE A 342 -5.82 -20.72 22.29
C ILE A 342 -7.04 -21.58 22.55
N TYR A 343 -8.23 -21.03 22.34
CA TYR A 343 -9.49 -21.72 22.57
C TYR A 343 -10.04 -22.22 21.25
N HIS A 344 -10.37 -23.48 21.20
CA HIS A 344 -10.87 -24.22 20.04
C HIS A 344 -12.31 -24.65 20.26
N THR A 345 -13.06 -24.73 19.17
CA THR A 345 -14.45 -25.22 19.17
C THR A 345 -14.70 -26.04 17.92
N SER A 346 -15.06 -27.30 18.09
CA SER A 346 -15.55 -28.18 17.00
C SER A 346 -16.99 -28.61 17.29
N TYR A 347 -17.71 -29.01 16.25
CA TYR A 347 -19.05 -29.58 16.33
C TYR A 347 -19.04 -30.99 15.74
N PHE A 348 -19.68 -31.91 16.44
CA PHE A 348 -19.89 -33.28 15.99
C PHE A 348 -21.36 -33.43 15.62
N ASN A 349 -21.64 -33.82 14.39
CA ASN A 349 -23.00 -33.90 13.87
C ASN A 349 -23.81 -35.07 14.49
N ARG A 350 -25.04 -35.34 14.00
CA ARG A 350 -25.91 -36.40 14.49
C ARG A 350 -25.29 -37.81 14.41
N ASP A 351 -24.37 -38.02 13.47
CA ASP A 351 -23.67 -39.32 13.29
C ASP A 351 -22.36 -39.37 14.08
N GLY A 352 -22.05 -38.33 14.87
CA GLY A 352 -20.82 -38.19 15.63
C GLY A 352 -19.60 -37.79 14.81
N LYS A 353 -19.77 -37.46 13.53
CA LYS A 353 -18.67 -37.00 12.66
C LYS A 353 -18.36 -35.52 12.93
N ARG A 354 -17.08 -35.21 13.02
CA ARG A 354 -16.67 -33.81 13.11
C ARG A 354 -17.09 -33.04 11.86
N ALA A 355 -17.74 -31.90 12.08
CA ALA A 355 -18.27 -31.04 11.02
C ALA A 355 -17.18 -30.19 10.39
N THR A 356 -17.26 -29.96 9.08
CA THR A 356 -16.44 -29.03 8.29
C THR A 356 -17.32 -28.30 7.29
N GLY A 357 -16.91 -27.11 6.87
CA GLY A 357 -17.68 -26.29 5.93
C GLY A 357 -18.90 -25.62 6.57
N LEU A 358 -19.88 -25.29 5.75
CA LEU A 358 -21.13 -24.67 6.18
C LEU A 358 -22.06 -25.73 6.78
N VAL A 359 -22.45 -25.57 8.04
CA VAL A 359 -23.20 -26.58 8.80
C VAL A 359 -24.36 -25.93 9.57
N LYS A 360 -25.56 -26.47 9.38
CA LYS A 360 -26.71 -26.19 10.25
C LYS A 360 -26.73 -27.22 11.39
N THR A 361 -26.56 -26.75 12.60
CA THR A 361 -26.51 -27.60 13.80
C THR A 361 -27.90 -28.04 14.22
N ALA A 362 -28.01 -29.04 15.13
CA ALA A 362 -29.30 -29.52 15.65
C ALA A 362 -30.12 -28.40 16.33
N ALA A 363 -29.49 -27.35 16.82
CA ALA A 363 -30.15 -26.15 17.37
C ALA A 363 -30.59 -25.16 16.29
N GLY A 364 -30.44 -25.46 15.02
CA GLY A 364 -30.84 -24.63 13.88
C GLY A 364 -29.86 -23.53 13.51
N PHE A 365 -28.74 -23.38 14.24
CA PHE A 365 -27.74 -22.34 13.92
C PHE A 365 -26.86 -22.75 12.75
N ILE A 366 -26.58 -21.80 11.89
CA ILE A 366 -25.64 -21.97 10.80
C ILE A 366 -24.27 -21.48 11.24
N HIS A 367 -23.27 -22.34 11.08
CA HIS A 367 -21.86 -22.09 11.38
C HIS A 367 -20.98 -22.47 10.22
N TYR A 368 -19.76 -21.96 10.21
CA TYR A 368 -18.73 -22.46 9.32
C TYR A 368 -17.55 -23.01 10.12
N PHE A 369 -17.17 -24.23 9.82
CA PHE A 369 -15.99 -24.89 10.38
C PHE A 369 -14.94 -25.03 9.27
N ASP A 370 -13.69 -24.73 9.59
CA ASP A 370 -12.59 -24.90 8.63
C ASP A 370 -12.34 -26.37 8.26
N GLU A 371 -11.33 -26.62 7.46
CA GLU A 371 -10.94 -27.97 7.04
C GLU A 371 -10.51 -28.88 8.21
N ASN A 372 -10.06 -28.27 9.33
CA ASN A 372 -9.69 -28.96 10.55
C ASN A 372 -10.89 -29.14 11.51
N GLY A 373 -12.07 -28.66 11.13
CA GLY A 373 -13.28 -28.67 11.96
C GLY A 373 -13.27 -27.61 13.06
N GLU A 374 -12.48 -26.54 12.93
CA GLU A 374 -12.44 -25.42 13.87
C GLU A 374 -13.52 -24.39 13.52
N LEU A 375 -14.29 -23.95 14.52
CA LEU A 375 -15.35 -22.95 14.35
C LEU A 375 -14.76 -21.58 14.04
N LEU A 376 -15.09 -21.03 12.88
CA LEU A 376 -14.70 -19.68 12.53
C LEU A 376 -15.64 -18.64 13.16
N LYS A 377 -15.03 -17.54 13.66
CA LYS A 377 -15.72 -16.45 14.38
C LYS A 377 -15.23 -15.11 13.88
N ASN A 378 -16.13 -14.12 13.82
CA ASN A 378 -15.82 -12.77 13.33
C ASN A 378 -15.12 -12.80 11.97
N VAL A 379 -15.70 -13.46 11.01
CA VAL A 379 -15.06 -13.69 9.71
C VAL A 379 -16.10 -13.67 8.59
N ALA A 380 -15.67 -13.22 7.41
CA ALA A 380 -16.40 -13.38 6.16
C ALA A 380 -15.78 -14.54 5.36
N VAL A 381 -16.58 -15.53 5.00
CA VAL A 381 -16.13 -16.76 4.32
C VAL A 381 -16.81 -16.91 2.97
N ASN A 382 -16.03 -17.17 1.93
CA ASN A 382 -16.58 -17.49 0.62
C ASN A 382 -16.94 -18.97 0.51
N VAL A 383 -18.19 -19.26 0.17
CA VAL A 383 -18.67 -20.62 -0.13
C VAL A 383 -19.27 -20.55 -1.53
N GLY A 384 -18.58 -21.14 -2.51
CA GLY A 384 -18.90 -20.89 -3.91
C GLY A 384 -18.81 -19.41 -4.26
N ASP A 385 -19.81 -18.85 -4.89
CA ASP A 385 -19.90 -17.43 -5.27
C ASP A 385 -20.48 -16.52 -4.18
N THR A 386 -20.86 -17.10 -3.05
CA THR A 386 -21.50 -16.36 -1.94
C THR A 386 -20.54 -16.15 -0.79
N THR A 387 -20.47 -14.92 -0.30
CA THR A 387 -19.73 -14.58 0.91
C THR A 387 -20.68 -14.60 2.10
N TYR A 388 -20.48 -15.51 3.04
CA TYR A 388 -21.22 -15.59 4.29
C TYR A 388 -20.49 -14.85 5.41
N VAL A 389 -21.25 -14.24 6.31
CA VAL A 389 -20.71 -13.44 7.40
C VAL A 389 -21.01 -14.10 8.74
N PHE A 390 -19.97 -14.38 9.55
CA PHE A 390 -20.10 -15.05 10.84
C PHE A 390 -19.67 -14.13 11.97
N GLY A 391 -20.51 -13.99 13.00
CA GLY A 391 -20.29 -13.12 14.15
C GLY A 391 -19.35 -13.70 15.22
N GLU A 392 -19.28 -13.03 16.36
CA GLU A 392 -18.38 -13.38 17.49
C GLU A 392 -18.64 -14.79 18.05
N GLY A 393 -19.90 -15.24 18.06
CA GLY A 393 -20.26 -16.60 18.44
C GLY A 393 -20.07 -17.65 17.33
N GLY A 394 -19.51 -17.27 16.17
CA GLY A 394 -19.38 -18.14 15.00
C GLY A 394 -20.72 -18.42 14.29
N ARG A 395 -21.81 -17.75 14.69
CA ARG A 395 -23.12 -17.89 14.04
C ARG A 395 -23.20 -16.99 12.83
N LEU A 396 -23.99 -17.40 11.86
CA LEU A 396 -24.31 -16.57 10.70
C LEU A 396 -24.87 -15.22 11.16
N ALA A 397 -24.23 -14.14 10.75
CA ALA A 397 -24.58 -12.78 11.14
C ALA A 397 -25.62 -12.23 10.18
N ARG A 398 -26.86 -12.01 10.66
CA ARG A 398 -27.96 -11.45 9.89
C ARG A 398 -28.29 -10.04 10.34
N LYS A 399 -28.49 -9.10 9.39
CA LYS A 399 -28.76 -7.67 9.68
C LYS A 399 -27.83 -7.09 10.75
N SER A 400 -26.57 -7.48 10.69
CA SER A 400 -25.59 -7.09 11.71
C SER A 400 -24.20 -6.90 11.15
N PHE A 401 -23.48 -5.99 11.78
CA PHE A 401 -22.06 -5.80 11.49
C PHE A 401 -21.21 -6.83 12.22
N ILE A 402 -20.18 -7.27 11.54
CA ILE A 402 -19.04 -7.96 12.14
C ILE A 402 -17.75 -7.21 11.84
N TRP A 403 -16.72 -7.53 12.59
CA TRP A 403 -15.37 -7.05 12.33
C TRP A 403 -14.40 -8.22 12.35
N ASP A 404 -13.56 -8.23 11.33
CA ASP A 404 -12.53 -9.24 11.14
C ASP A 404 -11.16 -8.60 11.31
N LYS A 405 -10.37 -9.10 12.26
CA LYS A 405 -8.99 -8.66 12.45
C LYS A 405 -8.07 -9.43 11.52
N VAL A 406 -7.60 -8.76 10.47
CA VAL A 406 -6.66 -9.35 9.52
C VAL A 406 -5.26 -9.55 10.14
N ASP A 407 -4.88 -8.71 11.10
CA ASP A 407 -3.57 -8.80 11.77
C ASP A 407 -3.65 -8.22 13.18
N PHE A 408 -3.31 -9.04 14.17
CA PHE A 408 -3.25 -8.60 15.57
C PHE A 408 -2.08 -7.65 15.87
N THR A 409 -1.11 -7.55 14.96
CA THR A 409 0.05 -6.67 15.10
C THR A 409 -0.29 -5.21 14.80
N PHE A 410 -1.33 -5.00 13.95
CA PHE A 410 -1.81 -3.68 13.55
C PHE A 410 -3.31 -3.56 13.86
N PRO A 411 -3.66 -3.04 15.03
CA PRO A 411 -5.07 -2.95 15.46
C PRO A 411 -5.95 -2.08 14.56
N GLU A 412 -5.37 -1.27 13.69
CA GLU A 412 -6.06 -0.51 12.64
C GLU A 412 -6.48 -1.35 11.42
N ASN A 413 -5.92 -2.54 11.25
CA ASN A 413 -6.26 -3.43 10.13
C ASN A 413 -7.48 -4.29 10.48
N VAL A 414 -8.64 -3.65 10.59
CA VAL A 414 -9.92 -4.29 10.85
C VAL A 414 -10.83 -4.12 9.64
N ASN A 415 -11.27 -5.21 9.07
CA ASN A 415 -12.33 -5.19 8.06
C ASN A 415 -13.70 -5.27 8.72
N PHE A 416 -14.65 -4.50 8.21
CA PHE A 416 -16.03 -4.54 8.64
C PHE A 416 -16.89 -5.12 7.51
N TYR A 417 -17.83 -5.97 7.86
CA TYR A 417 -18.80 -6.58 6.96
C TYR A 417 -20.18 -6.41 7.54
N TYR A 418 -21.20 -6.40 6.68
CA TYR A 418 -22.59 -6.46 7.11
C TYR A 418 -23.29 -7.61 6.44
N GLY A 419 -23.88 -8.50 7.24
CA GLY A 419 -24.71 -9.59 6.74
C GLY A 419 -26.11 -9.09 6.40
N ASP A 420 -26.61 -9.44 5.23
CA ASP A 420 -28.01 -9.21 4.85
C ASP A 420 -28.97 -10.08 5.68
N GLU A 421 -30.23 -10.16 5.27
CA GLU A 421 -31.24 -10.99 5.93
C GLU A 421 -30.92 -12.49 5.86
N LYS A 422 -30.11 -12.93 4.90
CA LYS A 422 -29.67 -14.32 4.74
C LYS A 422 -28.26 -14.56 5.33
N GLY A 423 -27.62 -13.51 5.86
CA GLY A 423 -26.25 -13.58 6.38
C GLY A 423 -25.19 -13.51 5.28
N HIS A 424 -25.58 -13.12 4.08
CA HIS A 424 -24.63 -12.88 3.00
C HIS A 424 -24.02 -11.48 3.15
N ALA A 425 -22.74 -11.34 2.86
CA ALA A 425 -22.09 -10.02 2.86
C ALA A 425 -22.72 -9.11 1.80
N VAL A 426 -23.24 -7.96 2.23
CA VAL A 426 -23.76 -6.95 1.30
C VAL A 426 -22.64 -6.35 0.49
N LYS A 427 -22.95 -5.88 -0.74
CA LYS A 427 -22.00 -5.29 -1.68
C LYS A 427 -22.57 -4.01 -2.29
N GLY A 428 -21.67 -3.12 -2.73
CA GLY A 428 -22.07 -1.85 -3.33
C GLY A 428 -22.56 -0.83 -2.31
N LEU A 429 -23.30 0.17 -2.80
CA LEU A 429 -23.89 1.21 -1.97
C LEU A 429 -25.17 0.69 -1.29
N GLN A 430 -25.20 0.75 0.03
CA GLN A 430 -26.29 0.27 0.86
C GLN A 430 -26.83 1.38 1.77
N THR A 431 -28.12 1.31 2.08
CA THR A 431 -28.71 2.17 3.12
C THR A 431 -29.03 1.32 4.34
N ILE A 432 -28.27 1.48 5.41
CA ILE A 432 -28.41 0.73 6.65
C ILE A 432 -28.67 1.73 7.78
N ASP A 433 -29.76 1.54 8.53
CA ASP A 433 -30.20 2.44 9.59
C ASP A 433 -30.28 3.92 9.18
N GLY A 434 -30.69 4.17 7.91
CA GLY A 434 -30.83 5.51 7.36
C GLY A 434 -29.50 6.15 6.88
N TYR A 435 -28.37 5.45 7.02
CA TYR A 435 -27.05 5.92 6.57
C TYR A 435 -26.61 5.23 5.29
N GLN A 436 -26.01 5.96 4.38
CA GLN A 436 -25.39 5.39 3.18
C GLN A 436 -23.99 4.88 3.50
N LEU A 437 -23.73 3.61 3.22
CA LEU A 437 -22.49 2.89 3.41
C LEU A 437 -22.11 2.23 2.09
N TYR A 438 -20.84 2.01 1.87
CA TYR A 438 -20.38 1.26 0.69
C TYR A 438 -19.58 0.04 1.12
N PHE A 439 -19.85 -1.06 0.42
CA PHE A 439 -19.13 -2.32 0.59
C PHE A 439 -18.51 -2.73 -0.74
N ASP A 440 -17.26 -3.11 -0.73
CA ASP A 440 -16.53 -3.50 -1.92
C ASP A 440 -17.03 -4.85 -2.51
N LYS A 441 -16.43 -5.30 -3.59
CA LYS A 441 -16.79 -6.56 -4.26
C LYS A 441 -16.68 -7.80 -3.36
N ASN A 442 -15.89 -7.73 -2.28
CA ASN A 442 -15.70 -8.78 -1.28
C ASN A 442 -16.62 -8.61 -0.06
N GLY A 443 -17.43 -7.55 -0.03
CA GLY A 443 -18.31 -7.21 1.08
C GLY A 443 -17.62 -6.42 2.22
N ARG A 444 -16.36 -5.94 2.04
CA ARG A 444 -15.64 -5.12 3.02
C ARG A 444 -16.18 -3.69 2.98
N GLN A 445 -16.53 -3.13 4.14
CA GLN A 445 -16.99 -1.74 4.27
C GLN A 445 -15.85 -0.77 3.94
N ALA A 446 -16.12 0.21 3.09
CA ALA A 446 -15.22 1.34 2.85
C ALA A 446 -15.19 2.28 4.07
N LYS A 447 -13.99 2.58 4.57
CA LYS A 447 -13.73 3.52 5.68
C LYS A 447 -12.41 4.24 5.43
N ASP A 448 -12.40 5.56 5.61
CA ASP A 448 -11.28 6.45 5.23
C ASP A 448 -10.89 6.27 3.75
N GLU A 449 -11.86 6.08 2.90
CA GLU A 449 -11.66 5.60 1.53
C GLU A 449 -12.50 6.41 0.53
N ILE A 450 -11.86 6.70 -0.61
CA ILE A 450 -12.51 7.26 -1.79
C ILE A 450 -13.01 6.11 -2.66
N VAL A 451 -14.27 6.16 -3.04
CA VAL A 451 -14.91 5.17 -3.90
C VAL A 451 -15.52 5.82 -5.13
N GLN A 452 -15.31 5.21 -6.29
CA GLN A 452 -15.98 5.59 -7.53
C GLN A 452 -17.26 4.78 -7.70
N ILE A 453 -18.40 5.49 -7.81
CA ILE A 453 -19.70 4.88 -8.05
C ILE A 453 -20.35 5.62 -9.21
N ASP A 454 -20.66 4.93 -10.30
CA ASP A 454 -21.27 5.48 -11.51
C ASP A 454 -20.57 6.75 -12.04
N GLY A 455 -19.22 6.72 -12.04
CA GLY A 455 -18.39 7.82 -12.51
C GLY A 455 -18.27 9.01 -11.58
N LYS A 456 -18.90 8.98 -10.40
CA LYS A 456 -18.78 10.01 -9.35
C LYS A 456 -17.91 9.54 -8.21
N THR A 457 -17.21 10.47 -7.60
CA THR A 457 -16.31 10.24 -6.46
C THR A 457 -17.04 10.47 -5.15
N TYR A 458 -16.97 9.50 -4.23
CA TYR A 458 -17.55 9.58 -2.89
C TYR A 458 -16.50 9.30 -1.85
N TYR A 459 -16.66 9.84 -0.65
CA TYR A 459 -15.83 9.55 0.50
C TYR A 459 -16.65 8.95 1.63
N PHE A 460 -16.11 7.89 2.25
CA PHE A 460 -16.70 7.21 3.39
C PHE A 460 -15.87 7.47 4.64
N ASP A 461 -16.54 7.98 5.68
CA ASP A 461 -15.92 8.47 6.91
C ASP A 461 -15.03 7.43 7.59
N LYS A 462 -13.92 7.89 8.13
CA LYS A 462 -12.91 7.06 8.79
C LYS A 462 -13.44 6.26 9.97
N THR A 463 -14.33 6.86 10.75
CA THR A 463 -14.77 6.31 12.04
C THR A 463 -15.90 5.30 11.86
N ASN A 464 -16.91 5.69 11.10
CA ASN A 464 -18.17 4.95 11.00
C ASN A 464 -18.47 4.44 9.57
N GLY A 465 -17.66 4.83 8.57
CA GLY A 465 -17.85 4.43 7.17
C GLY A 465 -19.08 5.01 6.50
N ARG A 466 -19.69 6.06 7.06
CA ARG A 466 -20.84 6.72 6.45
C ARG A 466 -20.42 7.63 5.29
N MET A 467 -21.23 7.70 4.27
CA MET A 467 -21.02 8.66 3.18
C MET A 467 -21.01 10.08 3.72
N VAL A 468 -19.96 10.80 3.42
CA VAL A 468 -19.76 12.19 3.83
C VAL A 468 -20.50 13.13 2.86
N LYS A 469 -21.15 14.19 3.37
CA LYS A 469 -21.92 15.16 2.59
C LYS A 469 -21.72 16.58 3.11
N ASN A 470 -21.74 17.56 2.20
CA ASN A 470 -21.65 19.00 2.51
C ASN A 470 -20.44 19.38 3.38
N GLN A 471 -19.29 18.76 3.14
CA GLN A 471 -18.08 19.09 3.89
C GLN A 471 -16.80 18.64 3.18
N TRP A 472 -15.68 19.14 3.68
CA TRP A 472 -14.36 18.77 3.23
C TRP A 472 -13.95 17.38 3.73
N ALA A 473 -13.28 16.63 2.87
CA ALA A 473 -12.58 15.41 3.23
C ALA A 473 -11.13 15.50 2.74
N SER A 474 -10.20 14.99 3.55
CA SER A 474 -8.80 14.89 3.17
C SER A 474 -8.34 13.45 3.38
N VAL A 475 -7.95 12.80 2.30
CA VAL A 475 -7.66 11.35 2.26
C VAL A 475 -6.23 11.12 1.85
N ASN A 476 -5.56 10.24 2.56
CA ASN A 476 -4.23 9.79 2.17
C ASN A 476 -4.35 8.71 1.09
N VAL A 477 -3.97 9.06 -0.14
CA VAL A 477 -3.93 8.13 -1.29
C VAL A 477 -2.54 7.55 -1.55
N GLY A 478 -1.55 7.97 -0.76
CA GLY A 478 -0.17 7.49 -0.79
C GLY A 478 0.08 6.31 0.13
N GLY A 479 1.36 6.00 0.37
CA GLY A 479 1.78 4.90 1.22
C GLY A 479 1.58 5.13 2.73
N ILE A 480 1.78 4.07 3.50
CA ILE A 480 1.64 4.07 4.97
C ILE A 480 2.77 4.85 5.66
N SER A 481 3.97 4.88 5.05
CA SER A 481 5.13 5.60 5.59
C SER A 481 4.88 7.12 5.62
N PRO A 482 5.28 7.84 6.66
CA PRO A 482 5.16 9.31 6.73
C PRO A 482 5.75 10.04 5.51
N ALA A 483 6.80 9.48 4.89
CA ALA A 483 7.46 10.04 3.72
C ALA A 483 6.73 9.75 2.39
N SER A 484 5.75 8.84 2.38
CA SER A 484 4.98 8.44 1.20
C SER A 484 3.51 8.87 1.25
N LYS A 485 3.11 9.63 2.27
CA LYS A 485 1.74 10.14 2.38
C LYS A 485 1.47 11.19 1.32
N ASP A 486 0.42 10.95 0.55
CA ASP A 486 -0.14 11.90 -0.43
C ASP A 486 -1.59 12.18 -0.03
N TYR A 487 -1.83 13.39 0.51
CA TYR A 487 -3.16 13.81 0.93
C TYR A 487 -3.85 14.57 -0.20
N ARG A 488 -5.01 14.08 -0.58
CA ARG A 488 -5.90 14.76 -1.52
C ARG A 488 -7.15 15.24 -0.80
N SER A 489 -7.53 16.49 -1.09
CA SER A 489 -8.71 17.09 -0.49
C SER A 489 -9.86 17.13 -1.50
N TYR A 490 -11.05 16.89 -1.01
CA TYR A 490 -12.30 16.88 -1.77
C TYR A 490 -13.34 17.70 -1.02
N TYR A 491 -14.28 18.31 -1.72
CA TYR A 491 -15.49 18.81 -1.11
C TYR A 491 -16.68 17.96 -1.59
N LEU A 492 -17.37 17.34 -0.66
CA LEU A 492 -18.50 16.47 -0.94
C LEU A 492 -19.79 17.30 -0.94
N GLY A 493 -20.52 17.25 -2.04
CA GLY A 493 -21.77 18.00 -2.21
C GLY A 493 -22.93 17.43 -1.39
N ASN A 494 -24.11 17.97 -1.63
CA ASN A 494 -25.34 17.57 -0.92
C ASN A 494 -25.73 16.10 -1.20
N ASP A 495 -25.43 15.60 -2.40
CA ASP A 495 -25.64 14.21 -2.79
C ASP A 495 -24.53 13.27 -2.29
N GLY A 496 -23.47 13.81 -1.70
CA GLY A 496 -22.28 13.09 -1.24
C GLY A 496 -21.22 12.90 -2.32
N ALA A 497 -21.49 13.26 -3.57
CA ALA A 497 -20.49 13.24 -4.63
C ALA A 497 -19.50 14.39 -4.45
N ALA A 498 -18.22 14.13 -4.75
CA ALA A 498 -17.23 15.19 -4.83
C ALA A 498 -17.60 16.18 -5.95
N VAL A 499 -17.57 17.46 -5.63
CA VAL A 499 -17.80 18.50 -6.61
C VAL A 499 -16.65 18.58 -7.61
N THR A 500 -16.92 19.01 -8.82
CA THR A 500 -15.95 19.15 -9.92
C THR A 500 -16.05 20.54 -10.56
N GLY A 501 -14.98 20.94 -11.26
CA GLY A 501 -14.94 22.26 -11.90
C GLY A 501 -14.80 23.40 -10.91
N TRP A 502 -15.19 24.60 -11.34
CA TRP A 502 -15.18 25.81 -10.50
C TRP A 502 -16.38 25.81 -9.56
N GLN A 503 -16.13 26.06 -8.29
CA GLN A 503 -17.14 26.07 -7.23
C GLN A 503 -16.92 27.24 -6.28
N ASP A 504 -18.02 27.85 -5.82
CA ASP A 504 -17.99 28.87 -4.79
C ASP A 504 -18.32 28.24 -3.44
N ILE A 505 -17.29 28.05 -2.61
CA ILE A 505 -17.39 27.40 -1.30
C ILE A 505 -16.83 28.35 -0.24
N ASP A 506 -17.62 28.66 0.78
CA ASP A 506 -17.25 29.56 1.87
C ASP A 506 -16.74 30.93 1.38
N GLY A 507 -17.35 31.46 0.31
CA GLY A 507 -17.02 32.76 -0.29
C GLY A 507 -15.70 32.75 -1.09
N LYS A 508 -15.14 31.58 -1.39
CA LYS A 508 -13.93 31.44 -2.20
C LYS A 508 -14.27 30.73 -3.51
N HIS A 509 -13.71 31.25 -4.61
CA HIS A 509 -13.82 30.62 -5.92
C HIS A 509 -12.70 29.59 -6.08
N LEU A 510 -13.04 28.29 -6.03
CA LEU A 510 -12.10 27.16 -5.96
C LEU A 510 -12.30 26.23 -7.16
N TYR A 511 -11.23 25.56 -7.56
CA TYR A 511 -11.28 24.59 -8.65
C TYR A 511 -11.07 23.16 -8.15
N PHE A 512 -11.88 22.26 -8.70
CA PHE A 512 -11.79 20.82 -8.46
C PHE A 512 -11.62 20.09 -9.80
N THR A 513 -10.74 19.11 -9.85
CA THR A 513 -10.52 18.29 -11.06
C THR A 513 -11.78 17.49 -11.43
N ASP A 514 -11.78 16.86 -12.59
CA ASP A 514 -12.89 15.98 -13.03
C ASP A 514 -13.13 14.80 -12.07
N THR A 515 -12.11 14.44 -11.27
CA THR A 515 -12.22 13.43 -10.22
C THR A 515 -12.56 14.01 -8.84
N GLY A 516 -12.80 15.32 -8.75
CA GLY A 516 -13.18 16.05 -7.54
C GLY A 516 -11.99 16.43 -6.62
N ILE A 517 -10.74 16.29 -7.09
CA ILE A 517 -9.57 16.70 -6.30
C ILE A 517 -9.46 18.21 -6.27
N TYR A 518 -9.38 18.79 -5.07
CA TYR A 518 -9.16 20.23 -4.88
C TYR A 518 -7.78 20.65 -5.38
N ALA A 519 -7.77 21.63 -6.29
CA ALA A 519 -6.56 22.22 -6.83
C ALA A 519 -5.89 23.15 -5.80
N SER A 520 -5.26 22.59 -4.78
CA SER A 520 -4.65 23.37 -3.69
C SER A 520 -3.28 23.95 -4.07
N ASN A 521 -2.38 23.12 -4.56
CA ASN A 521 -1.04 23.49 -5.01
C ASN A 521 -0.64 22.62 -6.20
N GLY A 522 -0.04 23.22 -7.20
CA GLY A 522 0.45 22.49 -8.35
C GLY A 522 -0.13 22.92 -9.67
N ILE A 523 0.15 22.15 -10.70
CA ILE A 523 -0.34 22.38 -12.06
C ILE A 523 -1.52 21.45 -12.32
N TYR A 524 -2.62 22.04 -12.83
CA TYR A 524 -3.82 21.30 -13.19
C TYR A 524 -4.21 21.62 -14.64
N SER A 525 -4.56 20.60 -15.39
CA SER A 525 -5.04 20.77 -16.77
C SER A 525 -6.55 21.03 -16.76
N ILE A 526 -6.93 22.14 -17.37
CA ILE A 526 -8.33 22.58 -17.50
C ILE A 526 -8.58 22.87 -18.99
N ASN A 527 -9.46 22.10 -19.61
CA ASN A 527 -9.79 22.23 -21.05
C ASN A 527 -8.54 22.21 -21.96
N GLY A 528 -7.56 21.33 -21.63
CA GLY A 528 -6.34 21.15 -22.42
C GLY A 528 -5.26 22.22 -22.20
N LYS A 529 -5.48 23.18 -21.28
CA LYS A 529 -4.49 24.18 -20.86
C LYS A 529 -4.05 23.92 -19.42
N ASN A 530 -2.80 24.22 -19.12
CA ASN A 530 -2.24 24.04 -17.78
C ASN A 530 -2.30 25.31 -16.96
N TYR A 531 -2.83 25.24 -15.76
CA TYR A 531 -2.98 26.33 -14.81
C TYR A 531 -2.22 26.04 -13.52
N LEU A 532 -1.61 27.07 -12.94
CA LEU A 532 -0.87 26.96 -11.70
C LEU A 532 -1.69 27.47 -10.52
N PHE A 533 -1.80 26.63 -9.49
CA PHE A 533 -2.47 26.98 -8.23
C PHE A 533 -1.48 26.98 -7.06
N GLU A 534 -1.58 28.00 -6.22
CA GLU A 534 -0.93 28.08 -4.91
C GLU A 534 -1.98 28.35 -3.81
N LYS A 535 -1.98 27.53 -2.75
CA LYS A 535 -2.93 27.64 -1.63
C LYS A 535 -4.41 27.74 -2.10
N GLY A 536 -4.71 27.04 -3.20
CA GLY A 536 -6.04 27.02 -3.82
C GLY A 536 -6.39 28.26 -4.64
N GLN A 537 -5.47 29.19 -4.81
CA GLN A 537 -5.66 30.36 -5.65
C GLN A 537 -4.91 30.20 -6.96
N LEU A 538 -5.54 30.63 -8.04
CA LEU A 538 -4.91 30.66 -9.35
C LEU A 538 -3.79 31.71 -9.37
N VAL A 539 -2.58 31.27 -9.70
CA VAL A 539 -1.43 32.17 -9.88
C VAL A 539 -1.57 32.86 -11.22
N LYS A 540 -1.61 34.20 -11.22
CA LYS A 540 -1.80 35.00 -12.45
C LYS A 540 -0.64 35.96 -12.59
N ASP A 541 -0.13 36.04 -13.82
CA ASP A 541 0.97 36.92 -14.21
C ASP A 541 2.15 36.91 -13.21
N ALA A 542 2.51 35.74 -12.73
CA ALA A 542 3.51 35.58 -11.68
C ALA A 542 4.30 34.28 -11.83
N TYR A 543 5.43 34.22 -11.15
CA TYR A 543 6.14 32.96 -10.93
C TYR A 543 5.51 32.19 -9.75
N GLY A 544 5.44 30.89 -9.85
CA GLY A 544 5.04 30.00 -8.77
C GLY A 544 5.89 28.74 -8.72
N VAL A 545 5.87 28.07 -7.59
CA VAL A 545 6.74 26.93 -7.30
C VAL A 545 5.92 25.70 -6.96
N VAL A 546 6.27 24.58 -7.57
CA VAL A 546 5.62 23.28 -7.32
C VAL A 546 6.64 22.29 -6.79
N ASP A 547 6.30 21.61 -5.70
CA ASP A 547 7.13 20.52 -5.16
C ASP A 547 7.09 19.31 -6.12
N LYS A 548 8.27 18.71 -6.38
CA LYS A 548 8.36 17.49 -7.21
C LYS A 548 7.74 16.29 -6.47
N PRO A 549 6.70 15.67 -7.01
CA PRO A 549 6.08 14.50 -6.38
C PRO A 549 7.08 13.34 -6.24
N GLY A 550 7.06 12.65 -5.10
CA GLY A 550 7.84 11.43 -4.87
C GLY A 550 9.35 11.64 -4.63
N SER A 551 9.83 12.88 -4.53
CA SER A 551 11.23 13.16 -4.21
C SER A 551 11.50 13.01 -2.71
N LYS A 552 12.56 12.27 -2.34
CA LYS A 552 13.03 12.14 -0.94
C LYS A 552 13.68 13.44 -0.41
N VAL A 553 14.05 14.32 -1.30
CA VAL A 553 14.58 15.66 -1.02
C VAL A 553 13.58 16.66 -1.60
N ARG A 554 13.30 17.73 -0.89
CA ARG A 554 12.41 18.78 -1.39
C ARG A 554 13.03 19.42 -2.63
N LEU A 555 12.64 18.93 -3.80
CA LEU A 555 12.95 19.52 -5.09
C LEU A 555 11.72 20.32 -5.54
N THR A 556 11.96 21.48 -6.09
CA THR A 556 10.91 22.37 -6.57
C THR A 556 11.13 22.69 -8.04
N TYR A 557 10.05 22.80 -8.77
CA TYR A 557 10.01 23.34 -10.13
C TYR A 557 9.38 24.72 -10.11
N THR A 558 9.94 25.65 -10.86
CA THR A 558 9.41 27.00 -11.02
C THR A 558 8.71 27.13 -12.36
N TYR A 559 7.57 27.78 -12.36
CA TYR A 559 6.73 28.03 -13.53
C TYR A 559 6.38 29.51 -13.61
N ARG A 560 6.04 30.02 -14.80
CA ARG A 560 5.54 31.37 -15.04
C ARG A 560 4.16 31.28 -15.69
N THR A 561 3.21 32.10 -15.20
CA THR A 561 1.86 32.15 -15.75
C THR A 561 1.60 33.48 -16.48
N ASN A 562 0.62 33.49 -17.39
CA ASN A 562 0.07 34.68 -18.00
C ASN A 562 -1.03 35.31 -17.10
N ALA A 563 -1.64 36.42 -17.59
CA ALA A 563 -2.73 37.12 -16.89
C ALA A 563 -3.97 36.26 -16.65
N ASP A 564 -4.19 35.20 -17.44
CA ASP A 564 -5.29 34.28 -17.27
C ASP A 564 -4.95 33.12 -16.30
N GLY A 565 -3.67 33.02 -15.89
CA GLY A 565 -3.18 31.94 -15.01
C GLY A 565 -2.71 30.71 -15.77
N GLU A 566 -2.66 30.73 -17.11
CA GLU A 566 -2.11 29.61 -17.90
C GLU A 566 -0.59 29.58 -17.76
N VAL A 567 -0.06 28.38 -17.62
CA VAL A 567 1.39 28.15 -17.57
C VAL A 567 1.99 28.38 -18.94
N LEU A 568 3.00 29.27 -18.99
CA LEU A 568 3.69 29.60 -20.21
C LEU A 568 4.61 28.47 -20.65
N THR A 569 4.61 28.19 -21.97
CA THR A 569 5.45 27.16 -22.59
C THR A 569 6.13 27.73 -23.83
N GLY A 570 7.27 27.14 -24.22
CA GLY A 570 7.98 27.56 -25.42
C GLY A 570 8.49 29.01 -25.38
N LYS A 571 8.67 29.63 -26.54
CA LYS A 571 9.20 31.00 -26.63
C LYS A 571 8.11 32.03 -26.36
N GLN A 572 8.36 32.94 -25.42
CA GLN A 572 7.44 33.99 -24.99
C GLN A 572 8.14 35.37 -24.96
N ILE A 573 7.36 36.43 -25.11
CA ILE A 573 7.83 37.80 -24.89
C ILE A 573 7.04 38.39 -23.73
N ILE A 574 7.74 38.75 -22.64
CA ILE A 574 7.14 39.31 -21.44
C ILE A 574 7.86 40.65 -21.19
N ASP A 575 7.12 41.73 -21.17
CA ASP A 575 7.63 43.07 -20.96
C ASP A 575 8.84 43.40 -21.90
N GLY A 576 8.71 42.98 -23.17
CA GLY A 576 9.75 43.22 -24.19
C GLY A 576 10.98 42.31 -24.08
N THR A 577 11.03 41.42 -23.11
CA THR A 577 12.10 40.44 -22.90
C THR A 577 11.68 39.05 -23.44
N GLU A 578 12.58 38.38 -24.14
CA GLU A 578 12.35 37.06 -24.68
C GLU A 578 12.74 35.96 -23.66
N TYR A 579 11.85 34.97 -23.54
CA TYR A 579 11.99 33.81 -22.68
C TYR A 579 11.77 32.52 -23.47
N ILE A 580 12.36 31.41 -22.99
CA ILE A 580 12.03 30.06 -23.48
C ILE A 580 11.75 29.19 -22.24
N PHE A 581 10.51 28.77 -22.14
CA PHE A 581 10.08 27.78 -21.12
C PHE A 581 10.11 26.38 -21.70
N ALA A 582 10.30 25.37 -20.85
CA ALA A 582 10.21 23.97 -21.28
C ALA A 582 8.82 23.64 -21.83
N SER A 583 8.71 22.51 -22.52
CA SER A 583 7.43 22.06 -23.09
C SER A 583 6.36 21.78 -22.04
N ASP A 584 6.75 21.46 -20.82
CA ASP A 584 5.88 21.29 -19.65
C ASP A 584 5.70 22.61 -18.86
N GLY A 585 6.29 23.70 -19.30
CA GLY A 585 6.20 25.04 -18.71
C GLY A 585 7.22 25.34 -17.62
N GLN A 586 8.13 24.43 -17.30
CA GLN A 586 9.17 24.69 -16.31
C GLN A 586 10.10 25.82 -16.74
N VAL A 587 10.49 26.66 -15.77
CA VAL A 587 11.60 27.60 -15.91
C VAL A 587 12.87 26.78 -16.04
N VAL A 588 13.66 27.09 -17.06
CA VAL A 588 14.87 26.36 -17.41
C VAL A 588 16.10 27.23 -17.38
N ASP A 589 17.24 26.65 -17.05
CA ASP A 589 18.56 27.26 -17.09
C ASP A 589 19.47 26.44 -18.03
N GLY A 590 20.35 27.12 -18.74
CA GLY A 590 21.38 26.49 -19.55
C GLY A 590 21.05 26.45 -21.03
N VAL A 591 21.46 25.39 -21.73
CA VAL A 591 21.25 25.25 -23.18
C VAL A 591 19.91 24.59 -23.45
N VAL A 592 19.08 25.27 -24.21
CA VAL A 592 17.74 24.82 -24.58
C VAL A 592 17.61 24.78 -26.11
N ARG A 593 17.09 23.66 -26.63
CA ARG A 593 16.75 23.55 -28.05
C ARG A 593 15.31 24.06 -28.27
N TYR A 594 15.17 25.05 -29.15
CA TYR A 594 13.88 25.55 -29.57
C TYR A 594 13.91 25.85 -31.08
N ASP A 595 12.92 25.38 -31.82
CA ASP A 595 12.79 25.54 -33.28
C ASP A 595 14.08 25.21 -34.01
N GLY A 596 14.70 24.04 -33.69
CA GLY A 596 15.94 23.57 -34.30
C GLY A 596 17.21 24.30 -33.91
N LYS A 597 17.14 25.42 -33.19
CA LYS A 597 18.27 26.23 -32.70
C LYS A 597 18.52 26.00 -31.21
N LEU A 598 19.79 26.21 -30.79
CA LEU A 598 20.21 26.13 -29.43
C LEU A 598 20.34 27.53 -28.82
N TYR A 599 19.69 27.77 -27.71
CA TYR A 599 19.70 29.03 -26.99
C TYR A 599 20.33 28.84 -25.60
N LEU A 600 21.00 29.87 -25.11
CA LEU A 600 21.42 29.96 -23.72
C LEU A 600 20.38 30.75 -22.95
N VAL A 601 19.83 30.13 -21.90
CA VAL A 601 18.83 30.78 -21.07
C VAL A 601 19.20 30.74 -19.60
N LYS A 602 18.80 31.78 -18.87
CA LYS A 602 18.91 31.89 -17.42
C LYS A 602 17.56 32.29 -16.87
N ASP A 603 17.02 31.49 -15.94
CA ASP A 603 15.65 31.65 -15.45
C ASP A 603 14.65 31.74 -16.63
N SER A 604 14.83 30.91 -17.66
CA SER A 604 14.15 30.92 -18.95
C SER A 604 14.40 32.16 -19.84
N LYS A 605 15.01 33.24 -19.32
CA LYS A 605 15.35 34.43 -20.11
C LYS A 605 16.47 34.13 -21.10
N ILE A 606 16.30 34.53 -22.36
CA ILE A 606 17.32 34.34 -23.39
C ILE A 606 18.50 35.26 -23.11
N GLU A 607 19.70 34.72 -22.98
CA GLU A 607 20.95 35.44 -22.82
C GLU A 607 21.50 35.81 -24.22
N LYS A 608 21.49 37.09 -24.57
CA LYS A 608 21.94 37.63 -25.85
C LYS A 608 23.31 38.26 -25.74
N ASN A 609 24.14 38.13 -26.79
CA ASN A 609 25.51 38.67 -26.83
C ASN A 609 26.31 38.28 -25.59
N TYR A 610 26.10 37.05 -25.09
CA TYR A 610 26.76 36.55 -23.89
C TYR A 610 28.07 35.83 -24.27
N PHE A 611 29.09 35.99 -23.45
CA PHE A 611 30.30 35.20 -23.56
C PHE A 611 30.87 34.95 -22.15
N GLY A 612 30.91 33.71 -21.73
CA GLY A 612 31.44 33.39 -20.40
C GLY A 612 31.06 32.00 -19.88
N ALA A 613 31.48 31.77 -18.62
CA ALA A 613 31.12 30.54 -17.94
C ALA A 613 29.66 30.61 -17.48
N PHE A 614 28.90 29.58 -17.82
CA PHE A 614 27.51 29.42 -17.43
C PHE A 614 27.32 28.15 -16.61
N PHE A 615 26.52 28.25 -15.55
CA PHE A 615 26.22 27.16 -14.62
C PHE A 615 24.77 26.80 -14.78
N SER A 616 24.48 25.61 -15.27
CA SER A 616 23.13 25.08 -15.34
C SER A 616 22.88 24.10 -14.20
N LYS A 617 21.77 24.29 -13.49
CA LYS A 617 21.23 23.32 -12.52
C LYS A 617 20.19 22.40 -13.14
N ASN A 618 20.09 22.32 -14.47
CA ASN A 618 18.98 21.69 -15.13
C ASN A 618 18.98 20.15 -15.02
N GLU A 619 18.01 19.62 -14.24
CA GLU A 619 17.71 18.19 -14.16
C GLU A 619 16.98 17.64 -15.41
N ILE A 620 16.43 18.49 -16.26
CA ILE A 620 15.57 18.13 -17.41
C ILE A 620 16.31 17.37 -18.52
N LEU A 621 17.63 17.57 -18.62
CA LEU A 621 18.47 16.84 -19.59
C LEU A 621 19.26 15.69 -18.96
N GLY A 622 18.67 14.99 -17.97
CA GLY A 622 19.27 13.79 -17.41
C GLY A 622 20.30 14.02 -16.30
N GLY A 623 20.15 15.09 -15.49
CA GLY A 623 20.94 15.28 -14.27
C GLY A 623 22.39 15.66 -14.50
N ILE A 624 22.77 16.14 -15.68
CA ILE A 624 24.12 16.58 -15.98
C ILE A 624 24.19 18.07 -15.71
N ASN A 625 24.94 18.44 -14.66
CA ASN A 625 25.36 19.83 -14.46
C ASN A 625 26.23 20.24 -15.63
N PHE A 626 25.65 20.87 -16.63
CA PHE A 626 26.40 21.47 -17.71
C PHE A 626 27.05 22.77 -17.24
N THR A 627 28.30 22.70 -16.96
CA THR A 627 29.12 23.86 -16.73
C THR A 627 30.08 24.01 -17.88
N GLY A 628 29.97 25.09 -18.60
CA GLY A 628 30.80 25.34 -19.76
C GLY A 628 30.99 26.84 -20.01
N ILE A 629 31.88 27.17 -20.94
CA ILE A 629 31.94 28.48 -21.52
C ILE A 629 31.07 28.49 -22.75
N TYR A 630 30.14 29.44 -22.78
CA TYR A 630 29.19 29.59 -23.89
C TYR A 630 29.32 30.98 -24.49
N GLY A 631 29.05 31.08 -25.77
CA GLY A 631 28.85 32.33 -26.46
C GLY A 631 27.49 32.31 -27.17
N THR A 632 26.80 33.47 -27.18
CA THR A 632 25.55 33.66 -27.92
C THR A 632 25.61 34.89 -28.84
N ASP A 633 24.85 34.82 -29.91
CA ASP A 633 24.64 35.93 -30.84
C ASP A 633 23.65 36.97 -30.30
N GLU A 634 23.33 37.98 -31.10
CA GLU A 634 22.34 39.03 -30.78
C GLU A 634 20.90 38.51 -30.56
N ASN A 635 20.63 37.32 -31.04
CA ASN A 635 19.34 36.62 -30.90
C ASN A 635 19.35 35.61 -29.73
N GLY A 636 20.49 35.40 -29.07
CA GLY A 636 20.67 34.44 -28.00
C GLY A 636 20.92 33.02 -28.48
N VAL A 637 21.15 32.79 -29.76
CA VAL A 637 21.51 31.51 -30.33
C VAL A 637 22.97 31.21 -30.03
N LEU A 638 23.25 29.98 -29.59
CA LEU A 638 24.61 29.56 -29.26
C LEU A 638 25.54 29.67 -30.49
N LEU A 639 26.70 30.27 -30.25
CA LEU A 639 27.79 30.29 -31.18
C LEU A 639 28.36 28.90 -31.40
N GLU A 640 28.74 28.59 -32.63
CA GLU A 640 29.38 27.33 -32.99
C GLU A 640 30.80 27.59 -33.55
N GLY A 641 31.66 26.56 -33.53
CA GLY A 641 32.99 26.60 -34.07
C GLY A 641 34.01 27.29 -33.18
N VAL A 642 35.02 27.89 -33.79
CA VAL A 642 36.14 28.55 -33.09
C VAL A 642 35.82 30.02 -32.82
N GLN A 643 35.79 30.38 -31.52
CA GLN A 643 35.51 31.74 -31.05
C GLN A 643 36.53 32.17 -29.98
N ARG A 644 36.89 33.46 -29.98
CA ARG A 644 37.84 34.04 -29.00
C ARG A 644 37.08 34.72 -27.87
N SER A 645 37.37 34.35 -26.63
CA SER A 645 36.79 35.00 -25.45
C SER A 645 37.40 36.38 -25.17
N LEU A 646 36.77 37.15 -24.29
CA LEU A 646 37.20 38.47 -23.90
C LEU A 646 38.60 38.51 -23.29
N ASP A 647 39.05 37.41 -22.66
CA ASP A 647 40.41 37.22 -22.14
C ASP A 647 41.42 36.77 -23.20
N GLY A 648 41.00 36.69 -24.46
CA GLY A 648 41.80 36.33 -25.61
C GLY A 648 42.00 34.83 -25.85
N GLN A 649 41.41 33.96 -24.99
CA GLN A 649 41.54 32.50 -25.17
C GLN A 649 40.62 32.01 -26.31
N LEU A 650 41.08 31.10 -27.14
CA LEU A 650 40.28 30.46 -28.16
C LEU A 650 39.49 29.29 -27.56
N HIS A 651 38.21 29.25 -27.83
CA HIS A 651 37.28 28.20 -27.45
C HIS A 651 36.71 27.53 -28.68
N TYR A 652 36.49 26.23 -28.56
CA TYR A 652 35.73 25.48 -29.56
C TYR A 652 34.32 25.22 -28.99
N PHE A 653 33.36 25.88 -29.60
CA PHE A 653 31.95 25.73 -29.24
C PHE A 653 31.32 24.59 -30.06
N GLN A 654 30.90 23.56 -29.39
CA GLN A 654 30.14 22.46 -29.97
C GLN A 654 28.94 22.23 -29.01
N PRO A 655 27.80 22.81 -29.32
CA PRO A 655 26.68 22.96 -28.38
C PRO A 655 26.17 21.64 -27.80
N GLU A 656 26.33 20.52 -28.48
CA GLU A 656 25.79 19.22 -28.09
C GLU A 656 26.82 18.25 -27.53
N VAL A 657 28.10 18.61 -27.52
CA VAL A 657 29.16 17.69 -27.08
C VAL A 657 29.72 18.14 -25.73
N LYS A 658 29.84 17.22 -24.83
CA LYS A 658 30.60 17.40 -23.58
C LYS A 658 32.02 17.84 -23.89
N SER A 659 32.67 18.59 -22.99
CA SER A 659 34.09 18.90 -23.07
C SER A 659 34.90 17.66 -23.44
N VAL A 660 35.96 17.84 -24.27
CA VAL A 660 36.83 16.71 -24.63
C VAL A 660 37.45 16.11 -23.34
N ASP A 661 37.36 14.79 -23.21
CA ASP A 661 37.92 14.10 -22.04
C ASP A 661 39.44 13.96 -22.17
N LYS A 662 39.95 13.95 -23.38
CA LYS A 662 41.36 13.84 -23.71
C LYS A 662 41.73 14.85 -24.83
N PRO A 663 42.94 15.37 -24.85
CA PRO A 663 43.41 16.18 -25.94
C PRO A 663 43.18 15.48 -27.28
N THR A 664 42.58 16.17 -28.25
CA THR A 664 42.21 15.59 -29.52
C THR A 664 42.45 16.53 -30.67
N TRP A 665 42.63 16.01 -31.90
CA TRP A 665 42.73 16.77 -33.14
C TRP A 665 41.33 17.06 -33.68
N LYS A 666 41.15 18.27 -34.20
CA LYS A 666 39.92 18.67 -34.89
C LYS A 666 40.28 19.47 -36.16
N GLU A 667 39.67 19.11 -37.26
CA GLU A 667 39.70 19.94 -38.48
C GLU A 667 38.41 20.73 -38.56
N ILE A 668 38.57 22.06 -38.76
CA ILE A 668 37.48 23.02 -38.85
C ILE A 668 37.86 23.98 -39.98
N ASP A 669 37.02 24.08 -41.00
CA ASP A 669 37.21 24.95 -42.17
C ASP A 669 38.58 24.78 -42.82
N GLY A 670 39.05 23.53 -42.94
CA GLY A 670 40.31 23.16 -43.55
C GLY A 670 41.57 23.49 -42.71
N LYS A 671 41.41 23.97 -41.50
CA LYS A 671 42.45 24.23 -40.50
C LYS A 671 42.43 23.15 -39.42
N ARG A 672 43.65 22.76 -38.97
CA ARG A 672 43.78 21.75 -37.90
C ARG A 672 44.02 22.42 -36.57
N TYR A 673 43.32 22.00 -35.56
CA TYR A 673 43.37 22.51 -34.18
C TYR A 673 43.66 21.41 -33.18
N ARG A 674 44.29 21.78 -32.03
CA ARG A 674 44.41 20.90 -30.88
C ARG A 674 43.47 21.33 -29.80
N LEU A 675 42.49 20.50 -29.53
CA LEU A 675 41.52 20.73 -28.47
C LEU A 675 41.99 20.06 -27.17
N THR A 676 41.86 20.76 -26.07
CA THR A 676 42.20 20.23 -24.74
C THR A 676 41.17 20.69 -23.68
N LYS A 677 41.25 20.06 -22.54
CA LYS A 677 40.41 20.37 -21.40
C LYS A 677 41.10 21.47 -20.56
N SER A 678 40.38 22.56 -20.29
CA SER A 678 40.90 23.62 -19.41
C SER A 678 40.51 23.31 -17.96
N TYR A 679 41.50 23.43 -17.07
CA TYR A 679 41.26 23.46 -15.61
C TYR A 679 41.20 24.93 -15.16
N ARG A 680 40.03 25.43 -14.75
CA ARG A 680 39.95 26.66 -13.99
C ARG A 680 40.00 26.34 -12.49
N THR A 681 41.06 26.73 -11.83
CA THR A 681 41.50 26.21 -10.53
C THR A 681 41.00 26.92 -9.28
N GLU A 682 40.30 28.05 -9.31
CA GLU A 682 40.18 28.80 -8.05
C GLU A 682 38.78 29.04 -7.48
N ARG A 683 37.71 28.77 -8.18
CA ARG A 683 36.35 28.98 -7.61
C ARG A 683 35.33 27.86 -7.84
N TYR A 684 35.62 26.92 -8.75
CA TYR A 684 34.64 25.91 -9.16
C TYR A 684 35.33 24.58 -9.52
N ALA A 685 35.61 23.79 -8.49
CA ALA A 685 36.17 22.45 -8.65
C ALA A 685 35.26 21.59 -9.52
N GLY A 686 35.77 21.08 -10.63
CA GLY A 686 35.08 20.11 -11.52
C GLY A 686 34.54 20.68 -12.84
N MET A 687 34.79 21.97 -13.15
CA MET A 687 34.37 22.55 -14.42
C MET A 687 35.44 22.45 -15.50
N TYR A 688 35.02 21.88 -16.64
CA TYR A 688 35.89 21.66 -17.77
C TYR A 688 35.30 22.32 -19.01
N THR A 689 36.16 23.06 -19.75
CA THR A 689 35.80 23.60 -21.06
C THR A 689 36.76 23.07 -22.10
N THR A 690 36.28 22.99 -23.31
CA THR A 690 37.13 22.67 -24.47
C THR A 690 37.78 23.97 -24.93
N ILE A 691 39.07 24.06 -24.79
CA ILE A 691 39.88 25.17 -25.31
C ILE A 691 40.74 24.70 -26.47
N ILE A 692 41.10 25.64 -27.30
CA ILE A 692 42.09 25.48 -28.36
C ILE A 692 43.42 25.94 -27.84
N LEU A 693 44.46 25.14 -27.98
CA LEU A 693 45.81 25.55 -27.65
C LEU A 693 46.25 26.66 -28.61
N THR A 694 46.96 27.66 -28.13
CA THR A 694 47.52 28.76 -28.91
C THR A 694 48.95 29.09 -28.43
N ASN A 695 49.78 29.60 -29.37
CA ASN A 695 51.15 30.04 -29.06
C ASN A 695 51.96 28.98 -28.31
N ASP A 696 51.96 27.75 -28.81
CA ASP A 696 52.59 26.62 -28.13
C ASP A 696 53.37 25.70 -29.07
N THR A 697 54.20 24.86 -28.49
CA THR A 697 54.87 23.77 -29.19
C THR A 697 54.55 22.48 -28.51
N LEU A 698 54.09 21.47 -29.27
CA LEU A 698 53.54 20.24 -28.71
C LEU A 698 54.15 18.98 -29.36
N LYS A 699 54.51 18.02 -28.55
CA LYS A 699 54.82 16.67 -29.00
C LYS A 699 53.56 15.81 -28.90
N VAL A 700 53.14 15.19 -30.01
CA VAL A 700 52.08 14.17 -30.05
C VAL A 700 52.65 12.96 -30.82
N ASP A 701 52.67 11.81 -30.16
CA ASP A 701 53.36 10.63 -30.64
C ASP A 701 54.85 10.94 -30.98
N ASP A 702 55.30 10.64 -32.16
CA ASP A 702 56.67 10.87 -32.60
C ASP A 702 56.87 12.17 -33.43
N LYS A 703 55.83 13.00 -33.48
CA LYS A 703 55.85 14.28 -34.25
C LYS A 703 55.79 15.47 -33.32
N THR A 704 56.35 16.56 -33.77
CA THR A 704 56.28 17.88 -33.09
C THR A 704 55.50 18.88 -33.93
N TYR A 705 54.74 19.72 -33.24
CA TYR A 705 53.83 20.69 -33.83
C TYR A 705 54.06 22.08 -33.18
N THR A 706 53.96 23.13 -34.00
CA THR A 706 53.81 24.51 -33.52
C THR A 706 52.35 24.89 -33.67
N ILE A 707 51.85 25.66 -32.73
CA ILE A 707 50.48 26.17 -32.68
C ILE A 707 50.55 27.67 -32.64
N ASP A 708 49.99 28.35 -33.60
CA ASP A 708 50.02 29.78 -33.70
C ASP A 708 49.00 30.50 -32.73
N ASN A 709 48.93 31.81 -32.80
CA ASN A 709 47.99 32.62 -32.00
C ASN A 709 46.50 32.38 -32.33
N GLU A 710 46.23 31.87 -33.57
CA GLU A 710 44.91 31.52 -34.04
C GLU A 710 44.59 30.02 -33.80
N GLY A 711 45.49 29.32 -33.08
CA GLY A 711 45.32 27.89 -32.74
C GLY A 711 45.57 26.92 -33.89
N VAL A 712 46.01 27.44 -35.04
CA VAL A 712 46.26 26.59 -36.22
C VAL A 712 47.56 25.80 -36.02
N VAL A 713 47.45 24.51 -36.22
CA VAL A 713 48.57 23.58 -35.96
C VAL A 713 49.35 23.26 -37.22
N THR A 714 50.70 23.39 -37.14
CA THR A 714 51.59 23.03 -38.21
C THR A 714 52.65 22.05 -37.71
N GLU A 715 52.91 20.99 -38.43
CA GLU A 715 53.96 20.01 -38.13
C GLU A 715 55.32 20.64 -38.41
N PHE A 716 56.29 20.51 -37.51
CA PHE A 716 57.66 20.99 -37.66
C PHE A 716 58.65 20.00 -37.02
N THR A 717 59.93 20.15 -37.36
CA THR A 717 60.99 19.41 -36.67
C THR A 717 61.60 20.24 -35.58
N ALA A 718 61.41 19.87 -34.31
CA ALA A 718 62.00 20.55 -33.18
C ALA A 718 63.53 20.42 -33.17
N LYS A 719 64.27 21.55 -32.94
CA LYS A 719 65.69 21.59 -32.82
C LYS A 719 66.15 22.58 -31.72
N ASN A 720 67.12 22.18 -30.90
CA ASN A 720 67.61 22.98 -29.75
C ASN A 720 66.48 23.58 -28.88
N GLN A 721 65.46 22.78 -28.55
CA GLN A 721 64.32 23.34 -27.82
C GLN A 721 63.58 22.29 -27.01
N PHE A 722 62.92 22.75 -25.95
CA PHE A 722 61.97 21.97 -25.21
C PHE A 722 60.61 21.97 -25.92
N VAL A 723 59.97 20.79 -25.97
CA VAL A 723 58.58 20.59 -26.39
C VAL A 723 57.85 19.79 -25.37
N ARG A 724 56.69 20.21 -25.00
CA ARG A 724 55.84 19.44 -24.05
C ARG A 724 54.87 18.53 -24.81
N ASP A 725 54.36 17.51 -24.12
CA ASP A 725 53.17 16.77 -24.57
C ASP A 725 51.89 17.32 -23.92
N ASP A 726 50.76 16.71 -24.29
CA ASP A 726 49.44 17.06 -23.77
C ASP A 726 49.28 16.85 -22.24
N PHE A 727 50.17 16.05 -21.65
CA PHE A 727 50.20 15.72 -20.21
C PHE A 727 51.23 16.53 -19.42
N TRP A 728 51.79 17.62 -20.03
CA TRP A 728 52.80 18.48 -19.46
C TRP A 728 54.12 17.79 -19.15
N ASN A 729 54.40 16.66 -19.82
CA ASN A 729 55.72 16.10 -19.82
C ASN A 729 56.61 16.85 -20.82
N TRP A 730 57.85 17.14 -20.45
CA TRP A 730 58.78 17.86 -21.26
C TRP A 730 59.78 16.95 -21.89
N TYR A 731 60.15 17.27 -23.15
CA TYR A 731 61.12 16.58 -24.00
C TYR A 731 62.09 17.63 -24.56
N TYR A 732 63.35 17.27 -24.80
CA TYR A 732 64.28 18.12 -25.46
C TYR A 732 64.83 17.49 -26.70
N TYR A 733 64.89 18.27 -27.78
CA TYR A 733 65.44 17.90 -29.06
C TYR A 733 66.77 18.69 -29.28
N ASP A 734 67.88 17.96 -29.68
CA ASP A 734 69.14 18.55 -29.97
C ASP A 734 69.14 19.40 -31.31
N LYS A 735 70.27 19.90 -31.70
CA LYS A 735 70.43 20.72 -32.90
C LYS A 735 70.17 19.91 -34.20
N GLU A 736 70.32 18.62 -34.18
CA GLU A 736 70.03 17.72 -35.29
C GLU A 736 68.52 17.32 -35.31
N GLY A 737 67.80 17.61 -34.27
CA GLY A 737 66.38 17.25 -34.10
C GLY A 737 66.19 15.85 -33.50
N LYS A 738 67.22 15.33 -32.84
CA LYS A 738 67.16 14.04 -32.13
C LYS A 738 66.66 14.25 -30.73
N LEU A 739 65.68 13.38 -30.28
CA LEU A 739 65.19 13.37 -28.93
C LEU A 739 66.26 12.91 -27.96
N LEU A 740 66.58 13.69 -26.94
CA LEU A 740 67.57 13.37 -25.90
C LEU A 740 67.00 12.40 -24.84
N THR A 741 67.90 11.51 -24.39
CA THR A 741 67.61 10.58 -23.29
C THR A 741 68.78 10.55 -22.32
N GLY A 742 68.65 10.04 -21.13
CA GLY A 742 69.74 9.96 -20.16
C GLY A 742 70.08 11.31 -19.53
N ARG A 743 71.27 11.43 -18.93
CA ARG A 743 71.78 12.61 -18.30
C ARG A 743 72.33 13.55 -19.36
N GLN A 744 71.89 14.81 -19.36
CA GLN A 744 72.23 15.80 -20.32
C GLN A 744 72.53 17.13 -19.64
N THR A 745 73.41 17.94 -20.25
CA THR A 745 73.66 19.32 -19.82
C THR A 745 73.11 20.26 -20.90
N ILE A 746 72.09 21.01 -20.57
CA ILE A 746 71.41 21.92 -21.46
C ILE A 746 71.51 23.32 -20.84
N ASP A 747 72.09 24.29 -21.56
CA ASP A 747 72.33 25.68 -21.11
C ASP A 747 72.98 25.71 -19.70
N GLY A 748 73.96 24.81 -19.47
CA GLY A 748 74.71 24.73 -18.21
C GLY A 748 73.95 23.99 -17.07
N VAL A 749 72.74 23.59 -17.28
CA VAL A 749 71.89 22.87 -16.27
C VAL A 749 71.95 21.37 -16.54
N GLN A 750 72.22 20.58 -15.51
CA GLN A 750 72.18 19.12 -15.61
C GLN A 750 70.74 18.64 -15.44
N LEU A 751 70.21 17.92 -16.42
CA LEU A 751 68.88 17.38 -16.51
C LEU A 751 68.97 15.84 -16.75
N TYR A 752 67.88 15.16 -16.47
CA TYR A 752 67.72 13.74 -16.81
C TYR A 752 66.45 13.48 -17.57
N PHE A 753 66.60 12.76 -18.66
CA PHE A 753 65.48 12.29 -19.51
C PHE A 753 65.38 10.79 -19.43
N ASP A 754 64.20 10.23 -19.22
CA ASP A 754 64.03 8.78 -19.17
C ASP A 754 64.29 8.12 -20.53
N LYS A 755 64.14 6.79 -20.58
CA LYS A 755 64.36 6.02 -21.85
C LYS A 755 63.42 6.44 -22.99
N ASN A 756 62.25 7.09 -22.72
CA ASN A 756 61.30 7.60 -23.68
C ASN A 756 61.55 9.09 -24.00
N GLY A 757 62.61 9.69 -23.48
CA GLY A 757 62.97 11.08 -23.66
C GLY A 757 62.18 12.06 -22.79
N LYS A 758 61.41 11.58 -21.84
CA LYS A 758 60.65 12.42 -20.91
C LYS A 758 61.56 12.97 -19.82
N GLN A 759 61.59 14.30 -19.61
CA GLN A 759 62.32 14.94 -18.52
C GLN A 759 61.82 14.45 -17.16
N VAL A 760 62.74 13.98 -16.34
CA VAL A 760 62.41 13.61 -14.97
C VAL A 760 62.43 14.82 -14.05
N LYS A 761 61.36 14.99 -13.30
CA LYS A 761 61.19 16.08 -12.32
C LYS A 761 60.67 15.51 -10.98
N GLY A 762 61.09 16.13 -9.87
CA GLY A 762 60.61 15.78 -8.53
C GLY A 762 60.92 14.37 -8.06
N SER A 763 61.90 13.70 -8.65
CA SER A 763 62.17 12.29 -8.37
C SER A 763 63.66 12.02 -8.11
N LEU A 764 63.90 10.97 -7.28
CA LEU A 764 65.18 10.33 -7.15
C LEU A 764 65.33 9.36 -8.32
N VAL A 765 66.51 9.32 -8.95
CA VAL A 765 66.84 8.44 -10.08
C VAL A 765 68.17 7.80 -9.84
N ASP A 766 68.24 6.48 -10.01
CA ASP A 766 69.51 5.76 -9.98
C ASP A 766 70.12 5.73 -11.35
N ILE A 767 71.35 6.26 -11.44
CA ILE A 767 72.12 6.33 -12.67
C ILE A 767 73.48 5.72 -12.35
N ASP A 768 73.83 4.66 -13.00
CA ASP A 768 75.14 3.95 -12.84
C ASP A 768 75.46 3.62 -11.34
N GLY A 769 74.43 3.17 -10.59
CA GLY A 769 74.55 2.78 -9.18
C GLY A 769 74.68 3.93 -8.19
N LYS A 770 74.39 5.20 -8.62
CA LYS A 770 74.31 6.38 -7.78
C LYS A 770 72.96 7.04 -7.93
N THR A 771 72.39 7.47 -6.80
CA THR A 771 71.09 8.13 -6.77
C THR A 771 71.23 9.61 -6.89
N TYR A 772 70.44 10.27 -7.74
CA TYR A 772 70.39 11.72 -7.97
C TYR A 772 69.00 12.23 -7.81
N TYR A 773 68.83 13.48 -7.36
CA TYR A 773 67.54 14.12 -7.28
C TYR A 773 67.41 15.23 -8.34
N PHE A 774 66.27 15.22 -9.05
CA PHE A 774 65.94 16.23 -10.03
C PHE A 774 64.78 17.10 -9.55
N ASP A 775 64.99 18.42 -9.54
CA ASP A 775 64.04 19.40 -8.99
C ASP A 775 62.64 19.24 -9.58
N LYS A 776 61.65 19.47 -8.73
CA LYS A 776 60.25 19.23 -9.11
C LYS A 776 59.70 20.23 -10.13
N ASP A 777 60.25 21.44 -10.20
CA ASP A 777 59.75 22.50 -11.07
C ASP A 777 60.62 22.63 -12.33
N SER A 778 61.92 22.79 -12.15
CA SER A 778 62.86 22.94 -13.25
C SER A 778 63.38 21.62 -13.83
N GLY A 779 63.41 20.55 -13.03
CA GLY A 779 64.10 19.31 -13.38
C GLY A 779 65.61 19.36 -13.30
N ALA A 780 66.19 20.47 -12.73
CA ALA A 780 67.63 20.60 -12.53
C ALA A 780 68.11 19.62 -11.48
N MET A 781 69.29 19.01 -11.70
CA MET A 781 69.90 18.14 -10.70
C MET A 781 70.32 19.01 -9.49
N TRP A 782 70.00 18.58 -8.29
CA TRP A 782 70.41 19.22 -7.05
C TRP A 782 71.81 18.84 -6.70
N THR A 783 72.60 19.76 -6.11
CA THR A 783 73.93 19.59 -5.59
C THR A 783 74.12 20.33 -4.27
N ASN A 784 75.06 19.91 -3.41
CA ASN A 784 75.39 20.57 -2.16
C ASN A 784 74.18 20.97 -1.27
N THR A 785 73.24 20.08 -1.05
CA THR A 785 72.07 20.40 -0.29
C THR A 785 71.48 19.16 0.42
N THR A 786 70.44 19.38 1.18
CA THR A 786 69.74 18.31 1.86
C THR A 786 68.30 18.21 1.28
N LEU A 787 67.80 17.03 1.03
CA LEU A 787 66.45 16.72 0.53
C LEU A 787 65.66 15.93 1.57
N GLU A 788 64.50 16.43 1.93
CA GLU A 788 63.51 15.69 2.66
C GLU A 788 62.48 15.13 1.66
N LYS A 789 62.38 13.82 1.53
CA LYS A 789 61.46 13.19 0.58
C LYS A 789 60.96 11.84 1.11
N ASP A 790 59.66 11.63 1.04
CA ASP A 790 59.00 10.39 1.45
C ASP A 790 59.37 9.93 2.87
N GLY A 791 59.57 10.90 3.80
CA GLY A 791 59.91 10.66 5.21
C GLY A 791 61.39 10.31 5.45
N LYS A 792 62.24 10.48 4.41
CA LYS A 792 63.69 10.21 4.47
C LYS A 792 64.46 11.49 4.20
N THR A 793 65.60 11.64 4.85
CA THR A 793 66.55 12.71 4.64
C THR A 793 67.69 12.21 3.75
N TYR A 794 67.98 12.94 2.69
CA TYR A 794 69.15 12.65 1.81
C TYR A 794 70.14 13.80 1.86
N ILE A 795 71.46 13.50 1.98
CA ILE A 795 72.49 14.47 1.76
C ILE A 795 72.98 14.35 0.34
N ILE A 796 72.91 15.47 -0.37
CA ILE A 796 73.30 15.57 -1.78
C ILE A 796 74.70 16.25 -1.85
N ASP A 797 75.66 15.58 -2.38
CA ASP A 797 77.02 16.06 -2.48
C ASP A 797 77.23 17.07 -3.63
N GLU A 798 78.44 17.58 -3.79
CA GLU A 798 78.80 18.51 -4.84
C GLU A 798 78.61 17.93 -6.28
N ASN A 799 78.70 16.61 -6.41
CA ASN A 799 78.48 15.88 -7.66
C ASN A 799 77.03 15.52 -7.88
N GLY A 800 76.14 15.88 -6.95
CA GLY A 800 74.68 15.61 -6.99
C GLY A 800 74.32 14.21 -6.51
N VAL A 801 75.21 13.42 -5.94
CA VAL A 801 74.90 12.11 -5.43
C VAL A 801 74.15 12.20 -4.10
N ALA A 802 72.89 11.70 -4.11
CA ALA A 802 72.06 11.65 -2.94
C ALA A 802 72.29 10.39 -2.13
N THR A 803 72.72 10.54 -0.87
CA THR A 803 72.90 9.45 0.09
C THR A 803 71.89 9.59 1.20
N GLU A 804 71.16 8.53 1.51
CA GLU A 804 70.22 8.53 2.60
C GLU A 804 70.93 8.66 3.94
N LYS A 805 70.58 9.65 4.74
CA LYS A 805 71.08 9.86 6.10
C LYS A 805 70.40 8.81 7.00
N VAL A 806 71.20 7.78 7.33
CA VAL A 806 70.76 6.77 8.34
C VAL A 806 70.94 7.47 9.71
N ASN A 807 69.84 7.65 10.44
CA ASN A 807 69.84 8.18 11.79
C ASN A 807 70.43 7.18 12.78
#